data_e5dcd7a251e251e14746efa6f46fd9cd
#
_entry.id   e5dcd7a251e251e14746efa6f46fd9cd
#
_cell.length_a   1.000
_cell.length_b   1.000
_cell.length_c   1.000
_cell.angle_alpha   90.00
_cell.angle_beta   90.00
_cell.angle_gamma   90.00
#
_symmetry.space_group_name_H-M   'P 1'
#
loop_
_entity.id
_entity.type
_entity.pdbx_description
1 polymer ?
#
loop_
_entity_poly.entity_id
_entity_poly.type
_entity_poly.pdbx_seq_one_letter_code
_entity_poly.pdbx_strand_id
1 'polypeptide(L)'
;MKYHISLRTSLFRKLCLICLMGFISLTNINSQPSIGSFGVWDRGETMDINEYPFIKGSSCDASWNQVEKMSGVYDWSQLDQAVERASMNKTSIYISFAAGPESPDWIYTNGVPKVVTDNIRHAEKFPHYPFYISPEYQTYYHRFLTEAAKHIKSYPEEKRKTIAFIQVKTGCTGDECAYKGEPLDQKFSLEKSDPKWKKFRLETFEFYARLFYLDTDLKISLLLNSVTLESEGVKNEYVEEWNWATTTLKDGFGIKNGALSRGHHLSGERLAVNDFLPYLVDPKGLTLFRRSEMDQTWTRPWYQLNVPLNFYWGAINALNSGQSVWDITNVAIKASKEYGFDYTFYFFNKYAGQIFPETATDAFCALHKGLDAADTIAYPENFFGQAKKDNVVRMEKICASYSKYGAANDDKKALTFGQVQQRGDQTGFNDVGWEIWPDNYSRFLYQIAPDETSIPLWRIGGRITDTSSIYSRFARGFEHSTGKDALYFKLHEGFSQDAKPKVMSITVVWYDSIAGSTWKLDYDAGNANMKTAITVTGKGDKKWHHEAVTLNDAVFRCGGTKGSDLALVNTDDKDDIFSLMEVHRGEQVLPLLRPTAEVRVIKGYEKGIKYGEEGDESVRIKKKMEGEKNKEGDKQK
;
A
#
# COMPACT_ATOMS: atom_id res chain seq x y z
N MET A 1 -5.96 9.91 -31.21
CA MET A 1 -6.41 10.53 -29.94
C MET A 1 -7.85 10.13 -29.51
N LYS A 2 -8.70 9.53 -30.38
CA LYS A 2 -10.05 9.06 -30.02
C LYS A 2 -10.13 7.62 -29.47
N TYR A 3 -9.04 6.88 -29.48
CA TYR A 3 -9.04 5.45 -29.07
C TYR A 3 -8.76 5.20 -27.57
N HIS A 4 -8.22 6.16 -26.83
CA HIS A 4 -7.89 5.98 -25.40
C HIS A 4 -9.09 6.15 -24.45
N ILE A 5 -10.10 6.93 -24.82
CA ILE A 5 -11.25 7.23 -23.94
C ILE A 5 -12.25 6.07 -23.92
N SER A 6 -12.38 5.32 -25.03
CA SER A 6 -13.28 4.16 -25.14
C SER A 6 -12.83 2.95 -24.30
N LEU A 7 -11.53 2.80 -24.05
CA LEU A 7 -11.04 1.65 -23.26
C LEU A 7 -11.30 1.81 -21.74
N ARG A 8 -11.25 3.03 -21.21
CA ARG A 8 -11.39 3.26 -19.75
C ARG A 8 -12.83 3.08 -19.27
N THR A 9 -13.80 3.60 -19.97
CA THR A 9 -15.23 3.35 -19.66
C THR A 9 -15.68 1.93 -20.04
N SER A 10 -15.06 1.32 -21.05
CA SER A 10 -15.27 -0.06 -21.43
C SER A 10 -14.66 -1.05 -20.43
N LEU A 11 -13.52 -0.73 -19.79
CA LEU A 11 -12.91 -1.60 -18.77
C LEU A 11 -13.78 -1.64 -17.50
N PHE A 12 -14.31 -0.50 -17.07
CA PHE A 12 -15.21 -0.45 -15.91
C PHE A 12 -16.57 -1.11 -16.19
N ARG A 13 -17.13 -0.91 -17.39
CA ARG A 13 -18.34 -1.64 -17.84
C ARG A 13 -18.05 -3.12 -18.10
N LYS A 14 -16.84 -3.49 -18.54
CA LYS A 14 -16.43 -4.90 -18.68
C LYS A 14 -16.11 -5.55 -17.34
N LEU A 15 -15.62 -4.82 -16.32
CA LEU A 15 -15.56 -5.35 -14.96
C LEU A 15 -16.96 -5.71 -14.43
N CYS A 16 -17.97 -4.88 -14.67
CA CYS A 16 -19.35 -5.22 -14.35
C CYS A 16 -19.95 -6.31 -15.26
N LEU A 17 -19.49 -6.45 -16.53
CA LEU A 17 -19.99 -7.48 -17.44
C LEU A 17 -19.24 -8.82 -17.35
N ILE A 18 -17.99 -8.85 -16.93
CA ILE A 18 -17.24 -10.10 -16.69
C ILE A 18 -17.78 -10.83 -15.46
N CYS A 19 -18.42 -10.13 -14.53
CA CYS A 19 -19.23 -10.78 -13.48
C CYS A 19 -20.47 -11.53 -13.99
N LEU A 20 -20.85 -11.40 -15.27
CA LEU A 20 -22.07 -12.02 -15.80
C LEU A 20 -21.86 -13.26 -16.67
N MET A 21 -20.63 -13.66 -16.96
CA MET A 21 -20.37 -14.80 -17.87
C MET A 21 -19.33 -15.80 -17.32
N GLY A 22 -19.52 -16.30 -16.13
CA GLY A 22 -18.60 -17.28 -15.56
C GLY A 22 -19.24 -18.41 -14.78
N PHE A 23 -20.30 -19.05 -15.28
CA PHE A 23 -20.66 -20.40 -14.84
C PHE A 23 -19.72 -21.41 -15.52
N ILE A 24 -18.53 -21.54 -15.02
CA ILE A 24 -17.75 -22.77 -15.12
C ILE A 24 -17.49 -23.18 -13.67
N SER A 25 -18.17 -24.23 -13.25
CA SER A 25 -17.89 -24.91 -11.99
C SER A 25 -16.49 -25.52 -12.04
N LEU A 26 -15.50 -24.71 -11.71
CA LEU A 26 -14.18 -25.18 -11.33
C LEU A 26 -14.21 -25.31 -9.81
N THR A 27 -14.34 -26.52 -9.34
CA THR A 27 -13.91 -26.92 -8.01
C THR A 27 -12.37 -26.82 -7.95
N ASN A 28 -11.86 -25.61 -8.10
CA ASN A 28 -10.50 -25.28 -7.73
C ASN A 28 -10.55 -24.90 -6.26
N ILE A 29 -10.02 -25.77 -5.44
CA ILE A 29 -9.59 -25.42 -4.10
C ILE A 29 -8.58 -24.29 -4.31
N ASN A 30 -9.04 -23.03 -4.17
CA ASN A 30 -8.18 -21.86 -4.19
C ASN A 30 -7.30 -21.98 -2.94
N SER A 31 -6.09 -22.51 -3.13
CA SER A 31 -5.08 -22.50 -2.08
C SER A 31 -4.73 -21.04 -1.81
N GLN A 32 -4.87 -20.60 -0.58
CA GLN A 32 -4.29 -19.33 -0.16
C GLN A 32 -2.80 -19.33 -0.49
N PRO A 33 -2.23 -18.17 -0.87
CA PRO A 33 -0.79 -18.06 -1.05
C PRO A 33 -0.05 -18.62 0.16
N SER A 34 0.99 -19.39 -0.07
CA SER A 34 1.72 -20.17 0.94
C SER A 34 2.60 -19.34 1.89
N ILE A 35 2.47 -18.01 1.89
CA ILE A 35 3.22 -17.17 2.82
C ILE A 35 2.49 -17.07 4.16
N GLY A 36 2.98 -17.68 5.18
CA GLY A 36 2.46 -17.77 6.53
C GLY A 36 1.54 -16.67 7.05
N SER A 37 1.95 -15.39 7.11
CA SER A 37 1.17 -14.34 7.79
C SER A 37 1.10 -13.05 6.99
N PHE A 38 -0.09 -12.67 6.57
CA PHE A 38 -0.36 -11.33 6.04
C PHE A 38 -0.48 -10.29 7.14
N GLY A 39 -0.15 -9.04 6.84
CA GLY A 39 -0.28 -7.92 7.77
C GLY A 39 0.97 -7.05 7.85
N VAL A 40 1.12 -6.38 9.00
CA VAL A 40 2.25 -5.50 9.30
C VAL A 40 3.48 -6.31 9.65
N TRP A 41 4.58 -5.99 8.99
CA TRP A 41 5.90 -6.57 9.19
C TRP A 41 6.90 -5.52 9.64
N ASP A 42 7.77 -5.92 10.55
CA ASP A 42 8.86 -5.12 11.08
C ASP A 42 10.04 -5.12 10.10
N ARG A 43 10.54 -3.93 9.77
CA ARG A 43 11.69 -3.72 8.91
C ARG A 43 12.87 -3.19 9.72
N GLY A 44 13.86 -4.03 9.94
CA GLY A 44 15.07 -3.67 10.66
C GLY A 44 15.30 -4.50 11.92
N GLU A 45 15.48 -3.86 13.06
CA GLU A 45 15.64 -4.56 14.33
C GLU A 45 14.34 -5.26 14.73
N THR A 46 14.43 -6.51 15.13
CA THR A 46 13.27 -7.28 15.54
C THR A 46 12.60 -6.66 16.77
N MET A 47 11.32 -6.32 16.62
CA MET A 47 10.51 -5.76 17.69
C MET A 47 9.97 -6.89 18.59
N ASP A 48 9.74 -6.56 19.87
CA ASP A 48 9.10 -7.48 20.81
C ASP A 48 7.60 -7.61 20.50
N ILE A 49 7.16 -8.79 20.12
CA ILE A 49 5.75 -9.06 19.79
C ILE A 49 4.82 -8.97 21.00
N ASN A 50 5.34 -9.10 22.24
CA ASN A 50 4.53 -8.90 23.44
C ASN A 50 4.20 -7.41 23.62
N GLU A 51 5.12 -6.56 23.22
CA GLU A 51 4.92 -5.11 23.20
C GLU A 51 4.13 -4.66 21.96
N TYR A 52 4.36 -5.28 20.78
CA TYR A 52 3.76 -4.93 19.50
C TYR A 52 3.03 -6.13 18.86
N PRO A 53 1.91 -6.61 19.44
CA PRO A 53 1.26 -7.87 19.03
C PRO A 53 0.62 -7.83 17.64
N PHE A 54 0.55 -6.68 17.01
CA PHE A 54 0.12 -6.55 15.62
C PHE A 54 1.18 -6.97 14.61
N ILE A 55 2.44 -7.18 15.01
CA ILE A 55 3.50 -7.61 14.09
C ILE A 55 3.28 -9.07 13.69
N LYS A 56 3.24 -9.32 12.38
CA LYS A 56 3.02 -10.65 11.77
C LYS A 56 4.30 -11.24 11.19
N GLY A 57 5.31 -10.43 10.96
CA GLY A 57 6.59 -10.88 10.42
C GLY A 57 7.69 -9.86 10.57
N SER A 58 8.88 -10.25 10.14
CA SER A 58 10.08 -9.41 10.15
C SER A 58 10.94 -9.63 8.90
N SER A 59 11.94 -8.78 8.70
CA SER A 59 12.91 -8.92 7.61
C SER A 59 14.29 -9.31 8.12
N CYS A 60 15.06 -9.99 7.27
CA CYS A 60 16.48 -10.21 7.45
C CYS A 60 17.23 -9.85 6.16
N ASP A 61 18.03 -8.80 6.20
CA ASP A 61 18.96 -8.45 5.13
C ASP A 61 20.30 -9.15 5.39
N ALA A 62 20.49 -10.32 4.78
CA ALA A 62 21.76 -11.05 4.82
C ALA A 62 22.68 -10.51 3.71
N SER A 63 23.36 -9.40 3.97
CA SER A 63 24.23 -8.75 2.99
C SER A 63 25.44 -9.59 2.67
N TRP A 64 25.78 -9.71 1.39
CA TRP A 64 26.87 -10.57 0.93
C TRP A 64 28.22 -10.23 1.58
N ASN A 65 28.55 -8.93 1.68
CA ASN A 65 29.78 -8.47 2.34
C ASN A 65 29.88 -8.78 3.84
N GLN A 66 28.74 -8.98 4.50
CA GLN A 66 28.71 -9.39 5.91
C GLN A 66 28.81 -10.89 6.06
N VAL A 67 28.13 -11.63 5.20
CA VAL A 67 28.12 -13.10 5.22
C VAL A 67 29.41 -13.69 4.70
N GLU A 68 29.96 -13.20 3.59
CA GLU A 68 31.19 -13.73 2.96
C GLU A 68 32.29 -12.66 2.90
N LYS A 69 32.82 -12.28 4.08
CA LYS A 69 33.91 -11.30 4.19
C LYS A 69 35.18 -11.72 3.48
N MET A 70 35.44 -13.02 3.48
CA MET A 70 36.54 -13.66 2.76
C MET A 70 35.96 -14.72 1.82
N SER A 71 36.52 -14.83 0.60
CA SER A 71 36.05 -15.77 -0.42
C SER A 71 35.94 -17.19 0.12
N GLY A 72 34.72 -17.77 0.08
CA GLY A 72 34.44 -19.12 0.50
C GLY A 72 34.30 -19.33 2.02
N VAL A 73 34.33 -18.26 2.83
CA VAL A 73 34.13 -18.32 4.28
C VAL A 73 32.85 -17.59 4.64
N TYR A 74 31.85 -18.32 5.11
CA TYR A 74 30.49 -17.83 5.34
C TYR A 74 30.17 -17.71 6.83
N ASP A 75 29.66 -16.56 7.23
CA ASP A 75 29.12 -16.28 8.57
C ASP A 75 27.60 -16.06 8.47
N TRP A 76 26.81 -17.06 8.78
CA TRP A 76 25.36 -17.03 8.75
C TRP A 76 24.70 -16.60 10.07
N SER A 77 25.50 -16.21 11.07
CA SER A 77 25.01 -15.97 12.44
C SER A 77 23.87 -14.95 12.51
N GLN A 78 23.87 -13.91 11.71
CA GLN A 78 22.77 -12.93 11.62
C GLN A 78 21.48 -13.57 11.11
N LEU A 79 21.57 -14.38 10.07
CA LEU A 79 20.43 -15.10 9.50
C LEU A 79 19.89 -16.12 10.49
N ASP A 80 20.77 -16.90 11.13
CA ASP A 80 20.41 -17.89 12.14
C ASP A 80 19.63 -17.29 13.30
N GLN A 81 20.11 -16.16 13.83
CA GLN A 81 19.44 -15.42 14.90
C GLN A 81 18.07 -14.89 14.48
N ALA A 82 17.95 -14.39 13.25
CA ALA A 82 16.70 -13.85 12.75
C ALA A 82 15.64 -14.95 12.56
N VAL A 83 16.03 -16.10 12.00
CA VAL A 83 15.15 -17.26 11.83
C VAL A 83 14.76 -17.86 13.19
N GLU A 84 15.70 -17.94 14.13
CA GLU A 84 15.43 -18.41 15.50
C GLU A 84 14.37 -17.53 16.19
N ARG A 85 14.54 -16.20 16.14
CA ARG A 85 13.58 -15.26 16.73
C ARG A 85 12.19 -15.40 16.09
N ALA A 86 12.11 -15.49 14.76
CA ALA A 86 10.85 -15.71 14.08
C ALA A 86 10.16 -17.00 14.54
N SER A 87 10.91 -18.08 14.68
CA SER A 87 10.42 -19.37 15.17
C SER A 87 9.91 -19.26 16.61
N MET A 88 10.66 -18.67 17.52
CA MET A 88 10.26 -18.46 18.91
C MET A 88 9.00 -17.61 19.05
N ASN A 89 8.91 -16.56 18.26
CA ASN A 89 7.79 -15.62 18.26
C ASN A 89 6.58 -16.15 17.47
N LYS A 90 6.69 -17.26 16.77
CA LYS A 90 5.66 -17.78 15.85
C LYS A 90 5.22 -16.74 14.81
N THR A 91 6.18 -15.95 14.32
CA THR A 91 6.00 -14.98 13.26
C THR A 91 6.67 -15.45 11.96
N SER A 92 6.38 -14.78 10.87
CA SER A 92 7.05 -15.04 9.59
C SER A 92 8.31 -14.18 9.44
N ILE A 93 9.22 -14.60 8.56
CA ILE A 93 10.39 -13.83 8.16
C ILE A 93 10.55 -13.84 6.64
N TYR A 94 10.95 -12.72 6.05
CA TYR A 94 11.51 -12.77 4.71
C TYR A 94 13.01 -12.49 4.73
N ILE A 95 13.70 -13.09 3.78
CA ILE A 95 15.16 -12.99 3.64
C ILE A 95 15.49 -12.22 2.36
N SER A 96 16.47 -11.35 2.45
CA SER A 96 17.01 -10.58 1.34
C SER A 96 18.53 -10.75 1.30
N PHE A 97 19.05 -11.28 0.19
CA PHE A 97 20.49 -11.43 -0.04
C PHE A 97 21.01 -10.21 -0.81
N ALA A 98 21.29 -9.13 -0.07
CA ALA A 98 21.77 -7.88 -0.68
C ALA A 98 23.16 -8.07 -1.27
N ALA A 99 23.31 -7.89 -2.58
CA ALA A 99 24.49 -8.23 -3.34
C ALA A 99 24.87 -7.20 -4.43
N GLY A 100 24.23 -6.06 -4.44
CA GLY A 100 24.61 -4.94 -5.29
C GLY A 100 25.79 -4.17 -4.70
N PRO A 101 25.54 -2.97 -4.16
CA PRO A 101 26.59 -2.21 -3.47
C PRO A 101 27.10 -2.91 -2.20
N GLU A 102 26.34 -3.87 -1.66
CA GLU A 102 26.72 -4.71 -0.52
C GLU A 102 27.54 -5.94 -0.91
N SER A 103 28.11 -5.96 -2.11
CA SER A 103 29.08 -6.99 -2.52
C SER A 103 30.40 -6.85 -1.77
N PRO A 104 31.09 -7.96 -1.42
CA PRO A 104 32.34 -7.91 -0.69
C PRO A 104 33.51 -7.40 -1.54
N ASP A 105 34.46 -6.71 -0.91
CA ASP A 105 35.59 -6.09 -1.61
C ASP A 105 36.48 -7.08 -2.39
N TRP A 106 36.56 -8.33 -1.93
CA TRP A 106 37.38 -9.34 -2.57
C TRP A 106 36.91 -9.68 -4.01
N ILE A 107 35.64 -9.47 -4.40
CA ILE A 107 35.22 -9.72 -5.77
C ILE A 107 35.92 -8.79 -6.76
N TYR A 108 36.15 -7.54 -6.37
CA TYR A 108 36.79 -6.53 -7.21
C TYR A 108 38.28 -6.80 -7.41
N THR A 109 38.95 -7.37 -6.41
CA THR A 109 40.35 -7.82 -6.55
C THR A 109 40.46 -9.12 -7.37
N ASN A 110 39.35 -9.81 -7.61
CA ASN A 110 39.25 -11.04 -8.37
C ASN A 110 38.52 -10.85 -9.72
N GLY A 111 38.61 -9.67 -10.30
CA GLY A 111 38.27 -9.44 -11.72
C GLY A 111 36.90 -8.77 -11.96
N VAL A 112 36.07 -8.57 -10.94
CA VAL A 112 34.78 -7.85 -11.11
C VAL A 112 35.05 -6.34 -11.26
N PRO A 113 34.65 -5.71 -12.38
CA PRO A 113 34.81 -4.26 -12.52
C PRO A 113 34.01 -3.46 -11.52
N LYS A 114 34.59 -2.41 -10.94
CA LYS A 114 33.93 -1.41 -10.12
C LYS A 114 33.25 -0.36 -10.98
N VAL A 115 31.99 -0.06 -10.66
CA VAL A 115 31.21 1.00 -11.30
C VAL A 115 30.96 2.12 -10.29
N VAL A 116 31.42 3.33 -10.59
CA VAL A 116 31.16 4.54 -9.81
C VAL A 116 30.14 5.38 -10.58
N THR A 117 29.18 5.96 -9.88
CA THR A 117 28.11 6.79 -10.48
C THR A 117 28.23 8.24 -10.06
N ASP A 118 27.52 9.12 -10.77
CA ASP A 118 27.40 10.55 -10.47
C ASP A 118 26.47 10.87 -9.29
N ASN A 119 25.84 9.86 -8.70
CA ASN A 119 24.88 10.06 -7.63
C ASN A 119 25.54 10.33 -6.28
N ILE A 120 25.83 11.59 -6.02
CA ILE A 120 26.44 12.06 -4.78
C ILE A 120 25.58 11.73 -3.54
N ARG A 121 24.25 11.71 -3.70
CA ARG A 121 23.31 11.44 -2.59
C ARG A 121 23.51 10.06 -1.95
N HIS A 122 23.89 9.07 -2.74
CA HIS A 122 24.09 7.70 -2.29
C HIS A 122 25.56 7.29 -2.19
N ALA A 123 26.49 8.16 -2.61
CA ALA A 123 27.91 7.84 -2.67
C ALA A 123 28.54 7.49 -1.29
N GLU A 124 28.02 8.04 -0.21
CA GLU A 124 28.50 7.73 1.14
C GLU A 124 28.13 6.29 1.55
N LYS A 125 26.91 5.88 1.25
CA LYS A 125 26.41 4.53 1.57
C LYS A 125 26.79 3.51 0.52
N PHE A 126 26.82 3.92 -0.75
CA PHE A 126 27.10 3.08 -1.90
C PHE A 126 28.16 3.74 -2.80
N PRO A 127 29.43 3.67 -2.39
CA PRO A 127 30.52 4.34 -3.12
C PRO A 127 30.77 3.75 -4.51
N HIS A 128 30.40 2.51 -4.74
CA HIS A 128 30.53 1.82 -6.01
C HIS A 128 29.59 0.61 -6.08
N TYR A 129 29.42 0.10 -7.29
CA TYR A 129 28.61 -1.07 -7.61
C TYR A 129 29.47 -2.08 -8.37
N PRO A 130 29.13 -3.38 -8.35
CA PRO A 130 29.72 -4.32 -9.27
C PRO A 130 29.16 -4.12 -10.68
N PHE A 131 29.96 -4.46 -11.70
CA PHE A 131 29.44 -4.60 -13.05
C PHE A 131 28.70 -5.94 -13.16
N TYR A 132 27.39 -5.89 -12.95
CA TYR A 132 26.52 -7.05 -12.73
C TYR A 132 26.57 -8.11 -13.83
N ILE A 133 26.76 -7.69 -15.09
CA ILE A 133 26.79 -8.60 -16.24
C ILE A 133 28.17 -9.19 -16.49
N SER A 134 29.21 -8.90 -15.69
CA SER A 134 30.50 -9.56 -15.84
C SER A 134 30.38 -11.03 -15.45
N PRO A 135 31.07 -11.94 -16.19
CA PRO A 135 31.06 -13.39 -15.89
C PRO A 135 31.56 -13.71 -14.47
N GLU A 136 32.53 -12.94 -13.97
CA GLU A 136 33.13 -13.09 -12.65
C GLU A 136 32.10 -12.78 -11.58
N TYR A 137 31.36 -11.66 -11.72
CA TYR A 137 30.28 -11.31 -10.76
C TYR A 137 29.23 -12.42 -10.72
N GLN A 138 28.72 -12.83 -11.87
CA GLN A 138 27.68 -13.86 -11.93
C GLN A 138 28.18 -15.18 -11.30
N THR A 139 29.41 -15.57 -11.55
CA THR A 139 30.02 -16.78 -10.97
C THR A 139 30.05 -16.71 -9.44
N TYR A 140 30.53 -15.58 -8.89
CA TYR A 140 30.63 -15.42 -7.44
C TYR A 140 29.27 -15.27 -6.78
N TYR A 141 28.36 -14.53 -7.41
CA TYR A 141 27.00 -14.34 -6.90
C TYR A 141 26.20 -15.65 -6.89
N HIS A 142 26.28 -16.43 -7.97
CA HIS A 142 25.65 -17.75 -8.04
C HIS A 142 26.20 -18.72 -6.97
N ARG A 143 27.51 -18.69 -6.72
CA ARG A 143 28.11 -19.45 -5.63
C ARG A 143 27.55 -19.04 -4.28
N PHE A 144 27.51 -17.73 -3.98
CA PHE A 144 26.96 -17.20 -2.73
C PHE A 144 25.51 -17.65 -2.52
N LEU A 145 24.65 -17.50 -3.51
CA LEU A 145 23.25 -17.93 -3.43
C LEU A 145 23.10 -19.44 -3.26
N THR A 146 23.98 -20.23 -3.90
CA THR A 146 23.98 -21.67 -3.74
C THR A 146 24.31 -22.09 -2.29
N GLU A 147 25.30 -21.45 -1.68
CA GLU A 147 25.63 -21.69 -0.27
C GLU A 147 24.53 -21.21 0.66
N ALA A 148 23.86 -20.07 0.36
CA ALA A 148 22.69 -19.62 1.10
C ALA A 148 21.54 -20.64 1.07
N ALA A 149 21.25 -21.20 -0.10
CA ALA A 149 20.23 -22.25 -0.23
C ALA A 149 20.58 -23.52 0.55
N LYS A 150 21.84 -23.95 0.52
CA LYS A 150 22.32 -25.09 1.32
C LYS A 150 22.17 -24.83 2.81
N HIS A 151 22.52 -23.63 3.26
CA HIS A 151 22.41 -23.24 4.66
C HIS A 151 20.95 -23.24 5.13
N ILE A 152 20.04 -22.62 4.39
CA ILE A 152 18.60 -22.64 4.69
C ILE A 152 18.06 -24.08 4.71
N LYS A 153 18.49 -24.92 3.79
CA LYS A 153 18.09 -26.33 3.77
C LYS A 153 18.52 -27.10 5.01
N SER A 154 19.60 -26.70 5.66
CA SER A 154 20.11 -27.31 6.89
C SER A 154 19.24 -27.02 8.14
N TYR A 155 18.35 -26.00 8.09
CA TYR A 155 17.46 -25.74 9.21
C TYR A 155 16.44 -26.86 9.41
N PRO A 156 16.03 -27.14 10.67
CA PRO A 156 14.87 -27.95 10.96
C PRO A 156 13.61 -27.45 10.25
N GLU A 157 12.69 -28.34 9.91
CA GLU A 157 11.50 -28.03 9.12
C GLU A 157 10.63 -26.92 9.76
N GLU A 158 10.47 -26.95 11.09
CA GLU A 158 9.71 -25.95 11.85
C GLU A 158 10.31 -24.53 11.72
N LYS A 159 11.64 -24.42 11.63
CA LYS A 159 12.31 -23.13 11.38
C LYS A 159 12.17 -22.71 9.92
N ARG A 160 12.33 -23.65 8.98
CA ARG A 160 12.14 -23.33 7.54
C ARG A 160 10.73 -22.81 7.25
N LYS A 161 9.70 -23.33 7.91
CA LYS A 161 8.30 -22.88 7.76
C LYS A 161 8.06 -21.44 8.19
N THR A 162 8.95 -20.84 8.96
CA THR A 162 8.86 -19.41 9.29
C THR A 162 9.31 -18.51 8.14
N ILE A 163 10.10 -19.03 7.19
CA ILE A 163 10.59 -18.29 6.04
C ILE A 163 9.48 -18.20 5.00
N ALA A 164 8.81 -17.06 4.95
CA ALA A 164 7.66 -16.86 4.09
C ALA A 164 8.05 -16.67 2.62
N PHE A 165 9.08 -15.85 2.37
CA PHE A 165 9.58 -15.62 1.02
C PHE A 165 11.02 -15.11 1.03
N ILE A 166 11.66 -15.19 -0.13
CA ILE A 166 12.98 -14.61 -0.39
C ILE A 166 12.83 -13.48 -1.41
N GLN A 167 13.32 -12.31 -1.07
CA GLN A 167 13.35 -11.19 -2.01
C GLN A 167 14.49 -11.37 -2.99
N VAL A 168 14.18 -11.42 -4.29
CA VAL A 168 15.18 -11.46 -5.34
C VAL A 168 15.85 -10.11 -5.47
N LYS A 169 17.17 -10.09 -5.46
CA LYS A 169 17.99 -8.88 -5.63
C LYS A 169 18.71 -8.94 -6.98
N THR A 170 18.40 -7.98 -7.86
CA THR A 170 19.00 -7.91 -9.19
C THR A 170 19.88 -6.69 -9.40
N GLY A 171 19.54 -5.55 -8.85
CA GLY A 171 20.26 -4.30 -9.05
C GLY A 171 20.65 -3.62 -7.75
N CYS A 172 20.82 -2.33 -7.83
CA CYS A 172 21.04 -1.52 -6.63
C CYS A 172 19.84 -1.66 -5.70
N THR A 173 20.07 -1.92 -4.44
CA THR A 173 19.04 -2.07 -3.41
C THR A 173 17.93 -3.09 -3.73
N GLY A 174 18.13 -3.94 -4.76
CA GLY A 174 17.14 -4.92 -5.24
C GLY A 174 16.01 -4.31 -6.08
N ASP A 175 16.27 -3.16 -6.68
CA ASP A 175 15.34 -2.50 -7.59
C ASP A 175 15.58 -2.97 -9.05
N GLU A 176 14.76 -2.47 -9.98
CA GLU A 176 14.88 -2.76 -11.41
C GLU A 176 16.04 -2.02 -12.08
N CYS A 177 16.60 -0.99 -11.44
CA CYS A 177 17.76 -0.25 -11.92
C CYS A 177 19.07 -0.97 -11.56
N ALA A 178 20.02 -0.97 -12.46
CA ALA A 178 21.36 -1.47 -12.17
C ALA A 178 22.05 -0.62 -11.09
N TYR A 179 21.95 0.69 -11.21
CA TYR A 179 22.66 1.66 -10.35
C TYR A 179 21.73 2.76 -9.86
N LYS A 180 22.10 3.46 -8.80
CA LYS A 180 21.58 4.77 -8.45
C LYS A 180 22.51 5.83 -9.06
N GLY A 181 21.99 6.61 -10.01
CA GLY A 181 22.76 7.55 -10.84
C GLY A 181 23.40 6.89 -12.08
N GLU A 182 24.01 7.74 -12.91
CA GLU A 182 24.64 7.30 -14.16
C GLU A 182 26.11 6.93 -13.92
N PRO A 183 26.62 5.84 -14.52
CA PRO A 183 28.02 5.50 -14.44
C PRO A 183 28.92 6.60 -14.99
N LEU A 184 29.97 6.94 -14.26
CA LEU A 184 30.98 7.91 -14.74
C LEU A 184 31.72 7.41 -15.97
N ASP A 185 31.93 6.10 -16.11
CA ASP A 185 32.46 5.45 -17.31
C ASP A 185 31.31 4.80 -18.06
N GLN A 186 30.94 5.38 -19.19
CA GLN A 186 29.77 4.99 -19.99
C GLN A 186 29.84 3.55 -20.56
N LYS A 187 31.03 2.94 -20.61
CA LYS A 187 31.14 1.52 -20.99
C LYS A 187 30.41 0.57 -20.03
N PHE A 188 30.13 1.02 -18.80
CA PHE A 188 29.39 0.28 -17.77
C PHE A 188 27.93 0.65 -17.70
N SER A 189 27.42 1.49 -18.60
CA SER A 189 26.01 1.84 -18.61
C SER A 189 25.14 0.60 -18.79
N LEU A 190 24.10 0.50 -17.97
CA LEU A 190 23.08 -0.54 -18.00
C LEU A 190 21.74 0.13 -17.76
N GLU A 191 21.19 0.69 -18.83
CA GLU A 191 19.83 1.27 -18.78
C GLU A 191 18.78 0.18 -18.55
N LYS A 192 17.63 0.55 -18.03
CA LYS A 192 16.50 -0.39 -17.80
C LYS A 192 16.07 -1.12 -19.07
N SER A 193 16.15 -0.46 -20.22
CA SER A 193 15.82 -1.00 -21.55
C SER A 193 16.94 -1.85 -22.18
N ASP A 194 18.15 -1.84 -21.62
CA ASP A 194 19.28 -2.60 -22.17
C ASP A 194 18.98 -4.11 -22.21
N PRO A 195 19.03 -4.76 -23.38
CA PRO A 195 18.78 -6.21 -23.51
C PRO A 195 19.70 -7.07 -22.63
N LYS A 196 20.93 -6.62 -22.38
CA LYS A 196 21.87 -7.35 -21.50
C LYS A 196 21.44 -7.28 -20.05
N TRP A 197 20.93 -6.10 -19.62
CA TRP A 197 20.40 -5.93 -18.28
C TRP A 197 19.13 -6.75 -18.06
N LYS A 198 18.18 -6.69 -18.99
CA LYS A 198 16.96 -7.51 -18.98
C LYS A 198 17.27 -9.00 -18.89
N LYS A 199 18.19 -9.46 -19.73
CA LYS A 199 18.64 -10.86 -19.72
C LYS A 199 19.21 -11.26 -18.36
N PHE A 200 20.13 -10.45 -17.81
CA PHE A 200 20.70 -10.69 -16.48
C PHE A 200 19.64 -10.77 -15.39
N ARG A 201 18.66 -9.87 -15.40
CA ARG A 201 17.54 -9.90 -14.43
C ARG A 201 16.76 -11.19 -14.51
N LEU A 202 16.32 -11.58 -15.70
CA LEU A 202 15.52 -12.79 -15.90
C LEU A 202 16.32 -14.06 -15.53
N GLU A 203 17.57 -14.15 -15.94
CA GLU A 203 18.46 -15.27 -15.55
C GLU A 203 18.66 -15.34 -14.02
N THR A 204 18.73 -14.19 -13.36
CA THR A 204 18.79 -14.13 -11.90
C THR A 204 17.49 -14.62 -11.26
N PHE A 205 16.32 -14.23 -11.78
CA PHE A 205 15.03 -14.75 -11.31
C PHE A 205 14.95 -16.28 -11.46
N GLU A 206 15.36 -16.81 -12.62
CA GLU A 206 15.41 -18.24 -12.88
C GLU A 206 16.36 -18.96 -11.92
N PHE A 207 17.51 -18.37 -11.62
CA PHE A 207 18.48 -18.96 -10.70
C PHE A 207 17.94 -19.05 -9.27
N TYR A 208 17.34 -17.95 -8.76
CA TYR A 208 16.64 -17.98 -7.47
C TYR A 208 15.50 -19.00 -7.46
N ALA A 209 14.72 -19.06 -8.53
CA ALA A 209 13.61 -20.00 -8.64
C ALA A 209 14.06 -21.45 -8.51
N ARG A 210 15.12 -21.83 -9.19
CA ARG A 210 15.70 -23.19 -9.08
C ARG A 210 16.19 -23.49 -7.68
N LEU A 211 16.87 -22.56 -7.04
CA LEU A 211 17.44 -22.78 -5.71
C LEU A 211 16.39 -22.86 -4.60
N PHE A 212 15.36 -22.04 -4.65
CA PHE A 212 14.47 -21.85 -3.50
C PHE A 212 13.05 -22.38 -3.70
N TYR A 213 12.60 -22.55 -4.96
CA TYR A 213 11.21 -22.93 -5.23
C TYR A 213 11.03 -24.14 -6.17
N LEU A 214 11.62 -24.14 -7.37
CA LEU A 214 11.31 -25.13 -8.42
C LEU A 214 11.99 -26.49 -8.18
N ASP A 215 13.32 -26.51 -8.20
CA ASP A 215 14.13 -27.73 -8.21
C ASP A 215 14.60 -28.14 -6.82
N THR A 216 13.81 -27.80 -5.80
CA THR A 216 14.16 -27.98 -4.40
C THR A 216 12.94 -28.36 -3.57
N ASP A 217 13.18 -29.04 -2.45
CA ASP A 217 12.21 -29.31 -1.40
C ASP A 217 11.94 -28.10 -0.47
N LEU A 218 12.66 -27.01 -0.63
CA LEU A 218 12.46 -25.79 0.16
C LEU A 218 11.09 -25.16 -0.08
N LYS A 219 10.66 -25.06 -1.34
CA LYS A 219 9.36 -24.49 -1.75
C LYS A 219 9.07 -23.11 -1.16
N ILE A 220 10.12 -22.28 -0.99
CA ILE A 220 10.01 -20.92 -0.46
C ILE A 220 9.66 -19.99 -1.62
N SER A 221 8.57 -19.26 -1.47
CA SER A 221 8.10 -18.27 -2.46
C SER A 221 9.12 -17.16 -2.70
N LEU A 222 9.07 -16.53 -3.87
CA LEU A 222 9.95 -15.42 -4.24
C LEU A 222 9.20 -14.09 -4.24
N LEU A 223 9.84 -13.02 -3.80
CA LEU A 223 9.35 -11.66 -3.98
C LEU A 223 10.13 -11.01 -5.14
N LEU A 224 9.42 -10.66 -6.19
CA LEU A 224 9.98 -10.05 -7.39
C LEU A 224 9.80 -8.53 -7.39
N ASN A 225 10.83 -7.81 -7.76
CA ASN A 225 10.82 -6.34 -7.87
C ASN A 225 10.49 -5.84 -9.29
N SER A 226 9.89 -6.69 -10.12
CA SER A 226 9.62 -6.41 -11.53
C SER A 226 8.53 -5.38 -11.79
N VAL A 227 7.88 -4.85 -10.74
CA VAL A 227 6.64 -4.09 -10.87
C VAL A 227 6.72 -2.70 -10.24
N THR A 228 7.88 -2.11 -10.19
CA THR A 228 8.01 -0.70 -9.83
C THR A 228 7.86 0.15 -11.09
N LEU A 229 6.71 0.75 -11.25
CA LEU A 229 6.22 1.38 -12.46
C LEU A 229 6.54 2.88 -12.54
N GLU A 230 7.73 3.26 -12.14
CA GLU A 230 8.09 4.69 -12.09
C GLU A 230 8.54 5.28 -13.42
N SER A 231 8.61 4.53 -14.52
CA SER A 231 9.12 5.05 -15.79
C SER A 231 8.21 4.77 -16.98
N GLU A 232 7.82 5.82 -17.68
CA GLU A 232 7.25 5.73 -19.02
C GLU A 232 8.25 5.01 -19.94
N GLY A 233 7.80 3.98 -20.64
CA GLY A 233 8.59 3.29 -21.68
C GLY A 233 9.05 1.88 -21.35
N VAL A 234 8.89 1.39 -20.14
CA VAL A 234 9.38 0.06 -19.70
C VAL A 234 8.28 -1.01 -19.66
N LYS A 235 7.13 -0.76 -20.24
CA LYS A 235 5.95 -1.66 -20.19
C LYS A 235 6.23 -3.08 -20.73
N ASN A 236 7.09 -3.22 -21.71
CA ASN A 236 7.40 -4.53 -22.33
C ASN A 236 8.24 -5.44 -21.43
N GLU A 237 9.05 -4.89 -20.55
CA GLU A 237 9.87 -5.67 -19.61
C GLU A 237 9.01 -6.34 -18.55
N TYR A 238 8.05 -5.61 -18.02
CA TYR A 238 7.13 -6.15 -17.01
C TYR A 238 6.28 -7.28 -17.58
N VAL A 239 5.84 -7.17 -18.82
CA VAL A 239 5.05 -8.20 -19.50
C VAL A 239 5.87 -9.48 -19.67
N GLU A 240 7.14 -9.41 -20.06
CA GLU A 240 8.01 -10.56 -20.20
C GLU A 240 8.28 -11.25 -18.84
N GLU A 241 8.68 -10.47 -17.83
CA GLU A 241 8.91 -10.98 -16.47
C GLU A 241 7.61 -11.51 -15.85
N TRP A 242 6.49 -10.83 -16.04
CA TRP A 242 5.19 -11.28 -15.61
C TRP A 242 4.77 -12.61 -16.25
N ASN A 243 4.91 -12.72 -17.56
CA ASN A 243 4.57 -13.94 -18.28
C ASN A 243 5.46 -15.11 -17.84
N TRP A 244 6.76 -14.88 -17.67
CA TRP A 244 7.65 -15.89 -17.13
C TRP A 244 7.24 -16.31 -15.72
N ALA A 245 7.04 -15.38 -14.81
CA ALA A 245 6.69 -15.68 -13.42
C ALA A 245 5.34 -16.44 -13.32
N THR A 246 4.29 -15.96 -14.01
CA THR A 246 2.96 -16.59 -13.96
C THR A 246 2.90 -17.96 -14.64
N THR A 247 3.77 -18.23 -15.59
CA THR A 247 3.85 -19.55 -16.26
C THR A 247 4.75 -20.53 -15.51
N THR A 248 5.85 -20.04 -14.94
CA THR A 248 6.90 -20.86 -14.32
C THR A 248 6.70 -21.03 -12.82
N LEU A 249 6.50 -19.92 -12.07
CA LEU A 249 6.33 -19.93 -10.63
C LEU A 249 4.86 -20.11 -10.20
N LYS A 250 3.94 -19.75 -11.08
CA LYS A 250 2.47 -19.80 -10.82
C LYS A 250 2.10 -18.95 -9.59
N ASP A 251 1.83 -19.60 -8.45
CA ASP A 251 1.51 -19.00 -7.17
C ASP A 251 2.72 -18.87 -6.22
N GLY A 252 3.87 -19.33 -6.65
CA GLY A 252 5.12 -19.33 -5.85
C GLY A 252 5.87 -18.01 -5.84
N PHE A 253 5.21 -16.88 -6.15
CA PHE A 253 5.85 -15.58 -6.08
C PHE A 253 4.88 -14.48 -5.61
N GLY A 254 5.45 -13.39 -5.18
CA GLY A 254 4.77 -12.14 -4.89
C GLY A 254 5.46 -10.96 -5.56
N ILE A 255 4.85 -9.81 -5.45
CA ILE A 255 5.29 -8.60 -6.13
C ILE A 255 5.58 -7.52 -5.09
N LYS A 256 6.74 -6.87 -5.21
CA LYS A 256 7.06 -5.68 -4.45
C LYS A 256 6.53 -4.43 -5.18
N ASN A 257 5.75 -3.62 -4.47
CA ASN A 257 5.52 -2.24 -4.82
C ASN A 257 5.82 -1.36 -3.60
N GLY A 258 6.95 -0.64 -3.62
CA GLY A 258 7.40 0.15 -2.48
C GLY A 258 6.53 1.36 -2.17
N ALA A 259 5.74 1.83 -3.14
CA ALA A 259 5.10 3.14 -3.04
C ALA A 259 3.67 3.12 -2.50
N LEU A 260 2.89 2.05 -2.74
CA LEU A 260 1.43 2.03 -2.55
C LEU A 260 0.93 2.19 -1.10
N SER A 261 1.79 2.10 -0.12
CA SER A 261 1.44 2.31 1.29
C SER A 261 2.02 3.57 1.92
N ARG A 262 2.68 4.42 1.12
CA ARG A 262 3.31 5.65 1.60
C ARG A 262 2.34 6.83 1.71
N GLY A 263 1.26 6.82 0.96
CA GLY A 263 0.26 7.88 0.97
C GLY A 263 -0.95 7.52 0.13
N HIS A 264 -2.08 8.12 0.44
CA HIS A 264 -3.37 7.79 -0.18
C HIS A 264 -3.85 8.85 -1.19
N HIS A 265 -3.29 10.04 -1.16
CA HIS A 265 -3.72 11.18 -1.98
C HIS A 265 -2.64 11.64 -2.98
N LEU A 266 -1.58 10.86 -3.10
CA LEU A 266 -0.43 11.22 -3.92
C LEU A 266 -0.63 10.72 -5.35
N SER A 267 -0.63 11.64 -6.29
CA SER A 267 -0.85 11.34 -7.70
C SER A 267 0.18 10.39 -8.31
N GLY A 268 1.45 10.48 -7.88
CA GLY A 268 2.49 9.56 -8.35
C GLY A 268 2.27 8.12 -7.92
N GLU A 269 1.79 7.91 -6.70
CA GLU A 269 1.40 6.59 -6.20
C GLU A 269 0.23 6.03 -7.02
N ARG A 270 -0.70 6.89 -7.38
CA ARG A 270 -1.86 6.50 -8.17
C ARG A 270 -1.51 6.07 -9.58
N LEU A 271 -0.54 6.73 -10.22
CA LEU A 271 -0.03 6.27 -11.51
C LEU A 271 0.50 4.84 -11.42
N ALA A 272 1.29 4.57 -10.40
CA ALA A 272 1.78 3.22 -10.15
C ALA A 272 0.64 2.21 -9.99
N VAL A 273 -0.44 2.56 -9.27
CA VAL A 273 -1.63 1.72 -9.15
C VAL A 273 -2.29 1.50 -10.50
N ASN A 274 -2.51 2.55 -11.29
CA ASN A 274 -3.19 2.45 -12.58
C ASN A 274 -2.45 1.56 -13.57
N ASP A 275 -1.13 1.68 -13.63
CA ASP A 275 -0.30 0.84 -14.48
C ASP A 275 -0.29 -0.61 -14.00
N PHE A 276 -0.47 -0.82 -12.70
CA PHE A 276 -0.44 -2.12 -12.07
C PHE A 276 -1.80 -2.84 -12.05
N LEU A 277 -2.91 -2.09 -12.12
CA LEU A 277 -4.27 -2.64 -12.10
C LEU A 277 -4.52 -3.77 -13.11
N PRO A 278 -4.01 -3.75 -14.36
CA PRO A 278 -4.20 -4.86 -15.28
C PRO A 278 -3.71 -6.19 -14.72
N TYR A 279 -2.62 -6.19 -13.97
CA TYR A 279 -2.08 -7.41 -13.33
C TYR A 279 -2.86 -7.81 -12.07
N LEU A 280 -3.50 -6.84 -11.38
CA LEU A 280 -4.31 -7.11 -10.20
C LEU A 280 -5.65 -7.78 -10.54
N VAL A 281 -6.18 -7.54 -11.73
CA VAL A 281 -7.43 -8.13 -12.22
C VAL A 281 -7.21 -9.39 -13.06
N ASP A 282 -5.98 -9.70 -13.45
CA ASP A 282 -5.66 -10.98 -14.09
C ASP A 282 -5.93 -12.10 -13.07
N PRO A 283 -6.69 -13.14 -13.44
CA PRO A 283 -6.95 -14.28 -12.56
C PRO A 283 -5.67 -14.90 -11.96
N LYS A 284 -4.56 -14.88 -12.69
CA LYS A 284 -3.26 -15.34 -12.20
C LYS A 284 -2.65 -14.41 -11.14
N GLY A 285 -3.01 -13.12 -11.15
CA GLY A 285 -2.54 -12.13 -10.18
C GLY A 285 -3.30 -12.14 -8.87
N LEU A 286 -4.53 -12.65 -8.82
CA LEU A 286 -5.38 -12.61 -7.63
C LEU A 286 -4.81 -13.38 -6.44
N THR A 287 -4.09 -14.47 -6.70
CA THR A 287 -3.50 -15.34 -5.66
C THR A 287 -2.15 -14.86 -5.15
N LEU A 288 -1.56 -13.84 -5.77
CA LEU A 288 -0.22 -13.37 -5.42
C LEU A 288 -0.25 -12.49 -4.17
N PHE A 289 0.75 -12.69 -3.31
CA PHE A 289 0.98 -11.74 -2.24
C PHE A 289 1.68 -10.48 -2.77
N ARG A 290 1.42 -9.35 -2.11
CA ARG A 290 1.97 -8.04 -2.49
C ARG A 290 2.55 -7.36 -1.27
N ARG A 291 3.80 -6.97 -1.40
CA ARG A 291 4.52 -6.28 -0.34
C ARG A 291 4.73 -4.83 -0.72
N SER A 292 4.29 -3.93 0.15
CA SER A 292 4.61 -2.51 0.12
C SER A 292 5.38 -2.09 1.37
N GLU A 293 5.95 -0.89 1.35
CA GLU A 293 6.79 -0.42 2.44
C GLU A 293 6.42 0.99 2.91
N MET A 294 6.56 1.22 4.21
CA MET A 294 6.64 2.54 4.81
C MET A 294 8.08 2.72 5.32
N ASP A 295 8.88 3.37 4.49
CA ASP A 295 10.25 3.72 4.82
C ASP A 295 10.31 5.06 5.59
N GLN A 296 11.16 5.98 5.19
CA GLN A 296 11.29 7.32 5.77
C GLN A 296 10.21 8.31 5.27
N THR A 297 9.26 7.91 4.43
CA THR A 297 8.26 8.82 3.86
C THR A 297 7.40 9.49 4.93
N TRP A 298 7.08 8.75 6.00
CA TRP A 298 6.28 9.28 7.11
C TRP A 298 6.97 10.44 7.87
N THR A 299 8.28 10.62 7.70
CA THR A 299 9.03 11.75 8.30
C THR A 299 9.03 13.00 7.43
N ARG A 300 8.38 12.99 6.27
CA ARG A 300 8.29 14.15 5.40
C ARG A 300 7.38 15.24 6.00
N PRO A 301 7.65 16.52 5.78
CA PRO A 301 6.90 17.62 6.38
C PRO A 301 5.39 17.52 6.17
N TRP A 302 4.93 17.18 4.96
CA TRP A 302 3.51 17.02 4.66
C TRP A 302 2.87 15.85 5.42
N TYR A 303 3.60 14.76 5.66
CA TYR A 303 3.11 13.61 6.42
C TYR A 303 3.03 13.93 7.91
N GLN A 304 4.00 14.69 8.41
CA GLN A 304 4.12 15.10 9.80
C GLN A 304 3.02 16.08 10.25
N LEU A 305 2.29 16.68 9.33
CA LEU A 305 1.15 17.54 9.67
C LEU A 305 0.05 16.78 10.43
N ASN A 306 -0.14 15.49 10.13
CA ASN A 306 -1.02 14.60 10.90
C ASN A 306 -0.65 13.13 10.64
N VAL A 307 0.33 12.64 11.38
CA VAL A 307 0.86 11.27 11.19
C VAL A 307 -0.21 10.19 11.38
N PRO A 308 -1.01 10.18 12.45
CA PRO A 308 -2.03 9.16 12.65
C PRO A 308 -3.05 9.08 11.50
N LEU A 309 -3.51 10.23 11.03
CA LEU A 309 -4.46 10.34 9.93
C LEU A 309 -3.85 9.83 8.62
N ASN A 310 -2.61 10.21 8.33
CA ASN A 310 -1.93 9.80 7.11
C ASN A 310 -1.61 8.30 7.10
N PHE A 311 -1.24 7.70 8.23
CA PHE A 311 -1.07 6.26 8.36
C PHE A 311 -2.39 5.51 8.13
N TYR A 312 -3.49 5.99 8.73
CA TYR A 312 -4.79 5.36 8.58
C TYR A 312 -5.26 5.32 7.12
N TRP A 313 -5.24 6.46 6.44
CA TRP A 313 -5.63 6.52 5.04
C TRP A 313 -4.62 5.85 4.11
N GLY A 314 -3.33 5.84 4.48
CA GLY A 314 -2.31 5.06 3.80
C GLY A 314 -2.57 3.55 3.88
N ALA A 315 -3.00 3.05 5.04
CA ALA A 315 -3.40 1.65 5.23
C ALA A 315 -4.62 1.29 4.37
N ILE A 316 -5.64 2.15 4.35
CA ILE A 316 -6.85 1.95 3.52
C ILE A 316 -6.50 1.93 2.04
N ASN A 317 -5.67 2.86 1.57
CA ASN A 317 -5.19 2.87 0.19
C ASN A 317 -4.38 1.61 -0.16
N ALA A 318 -3.50 1.18 0.73
CA ALA A 318 -2.74 -0.05 0.55
C ALA A 318 -3.65 -1.29 0.44
N LEU A 319 -4.66 -1.40 1.31
CA LEU A 319 -5.66 -2.46 1.26
C LEU A 319 -6.48 -2.41 -0.03
N ASN A 320 -6.95 -1.23 -0.44
CA ASN A 320 -7.67 -1.03 -1.69
C ASN A 320 -6.83 -1.40 -2.92
N SER A 321 -5.51 -1.22 -2.84
CA SER A 321 -4.54 -1.62 -3.87
C SER A 321 -4.13 -3.10 -3.77
N GLY A 322 -4.76 -3.88 -2.88
CA GLY A 322 -4.52 -5.31 -2.73
C GLY A 322 -3.21 -5.67 -2.03
N GLN A 323 -2.59 -4.74 -1.28
CA GLN A 323 -1.38 -5.05 -0.51
C GLN A 323 -1.70 -6.01 0.63
N SER A 324 -0.85 -7.01 0.84
CA SER A 324 -1.03 -8.06 1.86
C SER A 324 0.08 -8.07 2.90
N VAL A 325 1.25 -7.52 2.59
CA VAL A 325 2.37 -7.33 3.52
C VAL A 325 2.74 -5.85 3.55
N TRP A 326 2.63 -5.23 4.70
CA TRP A 326 3.04 -3.86 4.93
C TRP A 326 4.31 -3.82 5.79
N ASP A 327 5.42 -3.56 5.14
CA ASP A 327 6.75 -3.53 5.73
C ASP A 327 7.03 -2.14 6.30
N ILE A 328 7.13 -2.03 7.61
CA ILE A 328 7.18 -0.76 8.33
C ILE A 328 8.46 -0.68 9.16
N THR A 329 9.12 0.48 9.11
CA THR A 329 10.32 0.71 9.94
C THR A 329 10.00 0.63 11.43
N ASN A 330 10.90 0.06 12.22
CA ASN A 330 10.74 -0.07 13.67
C ASN A 330 10.53 1.28 14.38
N VAL A 331 11.08 2.36 13.84
CA VAL A 331 10.86 3.72 14.36
C VAL A 331 9.39 4.12 14.23
N ALA A 332 8.75 3.84 13.10
CA ALA A 332 7.32 4.11 12.92
C ALA A 332 6.44 3.20 13.79
N ILE A 333 6.84 1.94 13.99
CA ILE A 333 6.15 1.02 14.91
C ILE A 333 6.18 1.55 16.35
N LYS A 334 7.33 1.97 16.84
CA LYS A 334 7.49 2.60 18.17
C LYS A 334 6.63 3.86 18.30
N ALA A 335 6.68 4.73 17.28
CA ALA A 335 5.90 5.95 17.24
C ALA A 335 4.38 5.69 17.31
N SER A 336 3.90 4.57 16.75
CA SER A 336 2.47 4.26 16.78
C SER A 336 1.91 4.12 18.18
N LYS A 337 2.66 3.52 19.11
CA LYS A 337 2.28 3.44 20.52
C LYS A 337 2.43 4.76 21.25
N GLU A 338 3.54 5.45 21.00
CA GLU A 338 3.81 6.75 21.64
C GLU A 338 2.72 7.78 21.27
N TYR A 339 2.26 7.77 20.04
CA TYR A 339 1.26 8.73 19.51
C TYR A 339 -0.15 8.15 19.36
N GLY A 340 -0.39 6.89 19.73
CA GLY A 340 -1.71 6.29 19.81
C GLY A 340 -2.37 6.00 18.46
N PHE A 341 -1.59 5.63 17.43
CA PHE A 341 -2.12 5.27 16.11
C PHE A 341 -1.92 3.80 15.71
N ASP A 342 -1.59 2.94 16.65
CA ASP A 342 -1.44 1.50 16.44
C ASP A 342 -2.72 0.80 15.96
N TYR A 343 -3.90 1.39 16.22
CA TYR A 343 -5.16 0.97 15.62
C TYR A 343 -5.06 0.74 14.10
N THR A 344 -4.33 1.59 13.41
CA THR A 344 -4.12 1.49 11.96
C THR A 344 -3.49 0.17 11.56
N PHE A 345 -2.55 -0.33 12.36
CA PHE A 345 -1.88 -1.60 12.10
C PHE A 345 -2.78 -2.80 12.35
N TYR A 346 -3.61 -2.74 13.38
CA TYR A 346 -4.64 -3.76 13.61
C TYR A 346 -5.69 -3.74 12.49
N PHE A 347 -6.10 -2.55 12.04
CA PHE A 347 -7.03 -2.41 10.91
C PHE A 347 -6.43 -3.02 9.64
N PHE A 348 -5.19 -2.71 9.31
CA PHE A 348 -4.51 -3.33 8.17
C PHE A 348 -4.47 -4.86 8.29
N ASN A 349 -4.07 -5.38 9.44
CA ASN A 349 -4.00 -6.83 9.69
C ASN A 349 -5.35 -7.53 9.52
N LYS A 350 -6.44 -6.87 9.92
CA LYS A 350 -7.79 -7.41 9.79
C LYS A 350 -8.14 -7.74 8.34
N TYR A 351 -7.68 -6.91 7.40
CA TYR A 351 -8.07 -7.02 5.99
C TYR A 351 -6.97 -7.53 5.06
N ALA A 352 -5.71 -7.48 5.44
CA ALA A 352 -4.58 -7.82 4.56
C ALA A 352 -4.64 -9.25 4.00
N GLY A 353 -5.12 -10.20 4.80
CA GLY A 353 -5.30 -11.60 4.40
C GLY A 353 -6.64 -11.93 3.74
N GLN A 354 -7.55 -10.97 3.63
CA GLN A 354 -8.88 -11.15 3.04
C GLN A 354 -8.79 -11.03 1.51
N ILE A 355 -8.22 -12.03 0.84
CA ILE A 355 -7.94 -11.98 -0.60
C ILE A 355 -9.17 -12.41 -1.42
N PHE A 356 -9.86 -13.47 -0.97
CA PHE A 356 -11.00 -14.03 -1.68
C PHE A 356 -12.30 -13.73 -0.94
N PRO A 357 -13.31 -13.19 -1.61
CA PRO A 357 -14.57 -12.84 -0.95
C PRO A 357 -15.30 -14.05 -0.37
N GLU A 358 -15.13 -15.24 -0.97
CA GLU A 358 -15.76 -16.48 -0.52
C GLU A 358 -15.25 -16.94 0.85
N THR A 359 -13.99 -16.71 1.15
CA THR A 359 -13.34 -17.10 2.41
C THR A 359 -13.13 -15.93 3.37
N ALA A 360 -13.34 -14.72 2.90
CA ALA A 360 -13.18 -13.52 3.71
C ALA A 360 -14.18 -13.49 4.87
N THR A 361 -13.71 -13.13 6.04
CA THR A 361 -14.54 -12.91 7.23
C THR A 361 -15.00 -11.47 7.35
N ASP A 362 -14.30 -10.54 6.70
CA ASP A 362 -14.50 -9.12 6.84
C ASP A 362 -14.53 -8.39 5.49
N ALA A 363 -15.36 -7.36 5.42
CA ALA A 363 -15.47 -6.44 4.30
C ALA A 363 -15.56 -5.00 4.80
N PHE A 364 -15.12 -4.03 4.02
CA PHE A 364 -15.28 -2.61 4.37
C PHE A 364 -15.52 -1.72 3.16
N CYS A 365 -16.13 -0.56 3.42
CA CYS A 365 -16.17 0.57 2.51
C CYS A 365 -15.78 1.85 3.29
N ALA A 366 -14.61 2.41 2.98
CA ALA A 366 -14.18 3.70 3.51
C ALA A 366 -14.65 4.79 2.55
N LEU A 367 -15.50 5.68 3.08
CA LEU A 367 -16.22 6.66 2.29
C LEU A 367 -15.32 7.83 1.90
N HIS A 368 -15.12 7.97 0.60
CA HIS A 368 -14.12 8.84 0.02
C HIS A 368 -14.59 9.33 -1.36
N LYS A 369 -14.08 10.48 -1.80
CA LYS A 369 -14.10 10.89 -3.20
C LYS A 369 -12.74 11.43 -3.58
N GLY A 370 -12.14 10.85 -4.61
CA GLY A 370 -10.96 11.40 -5.26
C GLY A 370 -11.35 12.43 -6.32
N LEU A 371 -10.66 13.58 -6.32
CA LEU A 371 -10.84 14.60 -7.36
C LEU A 371 -9.72 14.44 -8.39
N ASP A 372 -10.03 13.74 -9.48
CA ASP A 372 -9.08 13.40 -10.53
C ASP A 372 -9.03 14.47 -11.62
N ALA A 373 -7.96 15.25 -11.65
CA ALA A 373 -7.78 16.29 -12.68
C ALA A 373 -7.58 15.70 -14.09
N ALA A 374 -7.31 14.43 -14.25
CA ALA A 374 -7.25 13.77 -15.57
C ALA A 374 -8.64 13.45 -16.14
N ASP A 375 -9.68 13.42 -15.31
CA ASP A 375 -11.04 13.12 -15.74
C ASP A 375 -11.65 14.32 -16.49
N THR A 376 -11.75 14.18 -17.82
CA THR A 376 -12.36 15.22 -18.69
C THR A 376 -13.87 15.07 -18.81
N ILE A 377 -14.46 14.00 -18.28
CA ILE A 377 -15.91 13.79 -18.25
C ILE A 377 -16.50 14.52 -17.05
N ALA A 378 -15.97 14.25 -15.86
CA ALA A 378 -16.39 14.93 -14.64
C ALA A 378 -15.98 16.41 -14.64
N TYR A 379 -14.84 16.74 -15.27
CA TYR A 379 -14.27 18.08 -15.32
C TYR A 379 -13.97 18.52 -16.77
N PRO A 380 -14.99 18.91 -17.57
CA PRO A 380 -14.83 19.29 -18.97
C PRO A 380 -13.83 20.42 -19.18
N GLU A 381 -12.96 20.31 -20.20
CA GLU A 381 -11.87 21.25 -20.46
C GLU A 381 -12.32 22.69 -20.75
N ASN A 382 -13.49 22.86 -21.35
CA ASN A 382 -14.07 24.17 -21.62
C ASN A 382 -14.38 24.98 -20.35
N PHE A 383 -14.62 24.34 -19.22
CA PHE A 383 -14.87 25.00 -17.93
C PHE A 383 -13.63 25.00 -17.04
N PHE A 384 -12.95 23.85 -16.96
CA PHE A 384 -11.86 23.65 -16.02
C PHE A 384 -10.47 23.93 -16.60
N GLY A 385 -10.35 24.04 -17.92
CA GLY A 385 -9.08 24.18 -18.64
C GLY A 385 -8.49 22.84 -19.07
N GLN A 386 -7.44 22.88 -19.88
CA GLN A 386 -6.85 21.68 -20.49
C GLN A 386 -6.40 20.64 -19.45
N ALA A 387 -6.71 19.38 -19.70
CA ALA A 387 -6.31 18.26 -18.87
C ALA A 387 -4.82 17.92 -19.10
N LYS A 388 -3.96 18.66 -18.40
CA LYS A 388 -2.51 18.45 -18.35
C LYS A 388 -2.06 18.33 -16.89
N LYS A 389 -1.06 17.49 -16.64
CA LYS A 389 -0.54 17.19 -15.30
C LYS A 389 -0.04 18.42 -14.54
N ASP A 390 0.45 19.44 -15.25
CA ASP A 390 1.02 20.67 -14.73
C ASP A 390 0.03 21.86 -14.70
N ASN A 391 -1.24 21.63 -15.08
CA ASN A 391 -2.26 22.68 -15.10
C ASN A 391 -2.83 22.95 -13.70
N VAL A 392 -2.11 23.77 -12.93
CA VAL A 392 -2.49 24.19 -11.57
C VAL A 392 -3.85 24.87 -11.56
N VAL A 393 -4.16 25.72 -12.54
CA VAL A 393 -5.43 26.44 -12.63
C VAL A 393 -6.61 25.48 -12.78
N ARG A 394 -6.45 24.39 -13.52
CA ARG A 394 -7.46 23.33 -13.61
C ARG A 394 -7.72 22.68 -12.26
N MET A 395 -6.66 22.32 -11.53
CA MET A 395 -6.78 21.72 -10.21
C MET A 395 -7.43 22.67 -9.21
N GLU A 396 -7.06 23.95 -9.21
CA GLU A 396 -7.67 24.99 -8.38
C GLU A 396 -9.18 25.15 -8.66
N LYS A 397 -9.60 25.14 -9.92
CA LYS A 397 -11.02 25.22 -10.29
C LYS A 397 -11.81 23.99 -9.86
N ILE A 398 -11.24 22.78 -10.00
CA ILE A 398 -11.86 21.55 -9.55
C ILE A 398 -12.03 21.59 -8.03
N CYS A 399 -10.99 21.96 -7.29
CA CYS A 399 -11.05 22.10 -5.83
C CYS A 399 -12.14 23.10 -5.40
N ALA A 400 -12.18 24.25 -6.04
CA ALA A 400 -13.15 25.31 -5.74
C ALA A 400 -14.61 24.86 -5.95
N SER A 401 -14.88 23.97 -6.91
CA SER A 401 -16.24 23.46 -7.15
C SER A 401 -16.77 22.59 -6.00
N TYR A 402 -15.89 22.06 -5.14
CA TYR A 402 -16.23 21.27 -3.95
C TYR A 402 -15.93 21.98 -2.63
N SER A 403 -15.59 23.28 -2.68
CA SER A 403 -15.22 24.03 -1.46
C SER A 403 -16.33 24.08 -0.40
N LYS A 404 -17.61 24.10 -0.82
CA LYS A 404 -18.76 24.04 0.08
C LYS A 404 -18.82 22.74 0.90
N TYR A 405 -18.16 21.68 0.40
CA TYR A 405 -18.07 20.38 1.06
C TYR A 405 -16.73 20.18 1.80
N GLY A 406 -15.93 21.24 1.91
CA GLY A 406 -14.68 21.24 2.67
C GLY A 406 -13.43 20.90 1.85
N ALA A 407 -13.54 20.68 0.53
CA ALA A 407 -12.35 20.51 -0.29
C ALA A 407 -11.48 21.76 -0.28
N ALA A 408 -10.18 21.57 -0.07
CA ALA A 408 -9.24 22.67 0.01
C ALA A 408 -7.91 22.33 -0.67
N ASN A 409 -7.21 23.40 -1.03
CA ASN A 409 -5.90 23.36 -1.66
C ASN A 409 -4.93 24.15 -0.79
N ASP A 410 -4.46 23.52 0.27
CA ASP A 410 -3.63 24.15 1.31
C ASP A 410 -2.18 24.29 0.88
N ASP A 411 -1.72 23.44 -0.04
CA ASP A 411 -0.37 23.46 -0.54
C ASP A 411 -0.34 23.59 -2.07
N LYS A 412 -0.11 24.82 -2.52
CA LYS A 412 -0.03 25.12 -3.96
C LYS A 412 1.12 24.40 -4.67
N LYS A 413 2.21 24.09 -3.98
CA LYS A 413 3.35 23.36 -4.55
C LYS A 413 3.01 21.89 -4.76
N ALA A 414 2.16 21.32 -3.95
CA ALA A 414 1.73 19.94 -4.04
C ALA A 414 0.77 19.67 -5.23
N LEU A 415 0.25 20.71 -5.87
CA LEU A 415 -0.49 20.58 -7.11
C LEU A 415 0.37 20.15 -8.29
N THR A 416 1.67 20.32 -8.19
CA THR A 416 2.57 19.77 -9.19
C THR A 416 2.64 18.26 -9.02
N PHE A 417 2.24 17.60 -10.06
CA PHE A 417 2.10 16.18 -10.21
C PHE A 417 3.20 15.34 -9.55
N GLY A 418 2.78 14.34 -8.77
CA GLY A 418 3.61 13.21 -8.34
C GLY A 418 4.82 13.52 -7.46
N GLN A 419 5.01 14.76 -7.04
CA GLN A 419 6.23 15.20 -6.38
C GLN A 419 6.06 15.52 -4.90
N VAL A 420 4.85 15.48 -4.37
CA VAL A 420 4.55 15.84 -2.98
C VAL A 420 5.38 15.02 -2.01
N GLN A 421 5.46 13.73 -2.21
CA GLN A 421 6.19 12.81 -1.33
C GLN A 421 7.71 12.95 -1.43
N GLN A 422 8.23 13.57 -2.48
CA GLN A 422 9.67 13.64 -2.72
C GLN A 422 10.30 14.97 -2.32
N ARG A 423 9.49 16.00 -2.09
CA ARG A 423 9.97 17.33 -1.74
C ARG A 423 9.89 17.58 -0.24
N GLY A 424 11.04 17.76 0.40
CA GLY A 424 11.15 18.01 1.83
C GLY A 424 10.63 19.37 2.30
N ASP A 425 10.29 20.29 1.38
CA ASP A 425 9.84 21.66 1.66
C ASP A 425 8.32 21.86 1.49
N GLN A 426 7.58 20.80 1.18
CA GLN A 426 6.13 20.86 0.99
C GLN A 426 5.37 20.69 2.29
N THR A 427 4.33 21.51 2.44
CA THR A 427 3.43 21.49 3.59
C THR A 427 1.99 21.54 3.11
N GLY A 428 1.06 20.99 3.91
CA GLY A 428 -0.36 21.03 3.63
C GLY A 428 -0.92 19.78 2.95
N PHE A 429 -2.19 19.86 2.59
CA PHE A 429 -2.96 18.79 1.98
C PHE A 429 -3.71 19.29 0.76
N ASN A 430 -3.61 18.57 -0.36
CA ASN A 430 -4.41 18.82 -1.54
C ASN A 430 -5.45 17.74 -1.72
N ASP A 431 -6.65 18.14 -2.12
CA ASP A 431 -7.76 17.23 -2.36
C ASP A 431 -7.94 16.89 -3.85
N VAL A 432 -7.20 17.57 -4.73
CA VAL A 432 -7.17 17.32 -6.17
C VAL A 432 -5.80 16.78 -6.58
N GLY A 433 -5.79 15.74 -7.39
CA GLY A 433 -4.58 15.17 -7.96
C GLY A 433 -4.74 14.79 -9.42
N TRP A 434 -3.75 14.08 -9.95
CA TRP A 434 -3.76 13.57 -11.31
C TRP A 434 -3.86 12.05 -11.31
N GLU A 435 -4.88 11.50 -11.98
CA GLU A 435 -5.17 10.06 -12.01
C GLU A 435 -5.37 9.46 -10.61
N ILE A 436 -6.12 10.12 -9.76
CA ILE A 436 -6.47 9.60 -8.43
C ILE A 436 -7.73 8.73 -8.48
N TRP A 437 -7.90 7.87 -7.46
CA TRP A 437 -9.05 6.98 -7.38
C TRP A 437 -10.31 7.80 -7.09
N PRO A 438 -11.30 7.79 -8.01
CA PRO A 438 -12.47 8.66 -7.87
C PRO A 438 -13.47 8.16 -6.85
N ASP A 439 -13.54 6.82 -6.64
CA ASP A 439 -14.54 6.16 -5.82
C ASP A 439 -14.05 5.91 -4.39
N ASN A 440 -14.95 5.37 -3.56
CA ASN A 440 -14.62 4.95 -2.22
C ASN A 440 -13.53 3.86 -2.19
N TYR A 441 -12.70 3.86 -1.16
CA TYR A 441 -11.81 2.74 -0.90
C TYR A 441 -12.60 1.59 -0.29
N SER A 442 -12.53 0.41 -0.87
CA SER A 442 -13.39 -0.71 -0.48
C SER A 442 -12.69 -2.05 -0.58
N ARG A 443 -13.16 -2.99 0.22
CA ARG A 443 -12.88 -4.41 0.05
C ARG A 443 -14.16 -5.20 0.27
N PHE A 444 -14.67 -5.82 -0.80
CA PHE A 444 -15.87 -6.64 -0.85
C PHE A 444 -17.18 -5.96 -0.41
N LEU A 445 -17.17 -4.69 -0.03
CA LEU A 445 -18.33 -3.86 0.26
C LEU A 445 -18.22 -2.56 -0.53
N TYR A 446 -19.22 -2.27 -1.37
CA TYR A 446 -19.19 -1.16 -2.33
C TYR A 446 -20.37 -0.24 -2.12
N GLN A 447 -20.15 1.08 -2.11
CA GLN A 447 -21.25 2.04 -2.19
C GLN A 447 -21.75 2.13 -3.64
N ILE A 448 -23.07 2.06 -3.81
CA ILE A 448 -23.75 2.12 -5.11
C ILE A 448 -24.02 3.59 -5.45
N ALA A 449 -23.63 4.02 -6.66
CA ALA A 449 -23.89 5.35 -7.20
C ALA A 449 -23.63 6.48 -6.18
N PRO A 450 -22.42 6.57 -5.60
CA PRO A 450 -22.14 7.44 -4.45
C PRO A 450 -22.47 8.93 -4.71
N ASP A 451 -22.19 9.44 -5.91
CA ASP A 451 -22.42 10.85 -6.23
C ASP A 451 -23.89 11.18 -6.53
N GLU A 452 -24.71 10.17 -6.86
CA GLU A 452 -26.15 10.34 -7.07
C GLU A 452 -26.91 10.42 -5.74
N THR A 453 -26.47 9.66 -4.73
CA THR A 453 -27.27 9.40 -3.52
C THR A 453 -26.72 10.04 -2.27
N SER A 454 -25.49 10.56 -2.31
CA SER A 454 -24.82 11.23 -1.20
C SER A 454 -23.88 12.33 -1.70
N ILE A 455 -23.40 13.18 -0.80
CA ILE A 455 -22.36 14.17 -1.08
C ILE A 455 -21.01 13.72 -0.53
N PRO A 456 -19.91 14.02 -1.22
CA PRO A 456 -18.59 13.88 -0.66
C PRO A 456 -18.28 15.00 0.32
N LEU A 457 -17.51 14.70 1.36
CA LEU A 457 -17.11 15.66 2.39
C LEU A 457 -15.63 15.52 2.72
N TRP A 458 -15.00 16.65 3.00
CA TRP A 458 -13.61 16.76 3.42
C TRP A 458 -13.51 17.54 4.73
N ARG A 459 -12.47 17.27 5.52
CA ARG A 459 -12.11 18.05 6.71
C ARG A 459 -13.24 18.23 7.72
N ILE A 460 -13.91 17.12 8.04
CA ILE A 460 -15.03 17.09 8.98
C ILE A 460 -14.55 17.48 10.38
N GLY A 461 -15.15 18.49 10.97
CA GLY A 461 -14.81 18.97 12.31
C GLY A 461 -13.57 19.86 12.38
N GLY A 462 -13.00 20.29 11.23
CA GLY A 462 -11.93 21.27 11.23
C GLY A 462 -10.75 20.98 10.30
N ARG A 463 -9.65 21.68 10.53
CA ARG A 463 -8.45 21.52 9.73
C ARG A 463 -7.79 20.16 9.96
N ILE A 464 -7.19 19.60 8.91
CA ILE A 464 -6.45 18.34 9.01
C ILE A 464 -5.32 18.41 10.05
N THR A 465 -4.64 19.55 10.14
CA THR A 465 -3.57 19.79 11.11
C THR A 465 -4.04 19.88 12.57
N ASP A 466 -5.32 20.10 12.80
CA ASP A 466 -5.86 20.35 14.14
C ASP A 466 -6.75 19.21 14.65
N THR A 467 -7.18 18.30 13.76
CA THR A 467 -8.05 17.19 14.15
C THR A 467 -7.28 16.07 14.83
N SER A 468 -7.86 15.53 15.90
CA SER A 468 -7.39 14.31 16.56
C SER A 468 -8.02 13.04 15.99
N SER A 469 -8.98 13.16 15.07
CA SER A 469 -9.69 12.01 14.52
C SER A 469 -9.13 11.59 13.17
N ILE A 470 -8.82 10.31 13.04
CA ILE A 470 -8.40 9.68 11.78
C ILE A 470 -9.51 9.66 10.72
N TYR A 471 -10.77 9.79 11.12
CA TYR A 471 -11.92 9.79 10.21
C TYR A 471 -12.20 11.16 9.57
N SER A 472 -11.54 12.22 10.04
CA SER A 472 -11.86 13.59 9.63
C SER A 472 -11.37 13.99 8.24
N ARG A 473 -10.55 13.17 7.55
CA ARG A 473 -10.02 13.50 6.23
C ARG A 473 -11.08 13.46 5.15
N PHE A 474 -11.84 12.36 5.09
CA PHE A 474 -12.85 12.09 4.08
C PHE A 474 -14.11 11.49 4.72
N ALA A 475 -15.25 11.82 4.13
CA ALA A 475 -16.53 11.22 4.48
C ALA A 475 -17.54 11.37 3.34
N ARG A 476 -18.71 10.81 3.52
CA ARG A 476 -19.91 11.11 2.74
C ARG A 476 -21.07 11.38 3.66
N GLY A 477 -22.04 12.17 3.20
CA GLY A 477 -23.20 12.52 3.99
C GLY A 477 -24.47 12.62 3.17
N PHE A 478 -25.57 12.83 3.86
CA PHE A 478 -26.81 13.24 3.26
C PHE A 478 -26.75 14.70 2.82
N GLU A 479 -27.63 15.08 1.92
CA GLU A 479 -27.97 16.46 1.56
C GLU A 479 -29.47 16.45 1.25
N HIS A 480 -30.28 16.49 2.30
CA HIS A 480 -31.75 16.39 2.24
C HIS A 480 -32.36 17.41 1.27
N SER A 481 -31.84 18.63 1.28
CA SER A 481 -32.28 19.70 0.40
C SER A 481 -32.18 19.40 -1.10
N THR A 482 -31.39 18.41 -1.47
CA THR A 482 -31.22 17.95 -2.85
C THR A 482 -31.75 16.53 -3.09
N GLY A 483 -32.42 15.94 -2.08
CA GLY A 483 -32.98 14.59 -2.15
C GLY A 483 -31.96 13.47 -2.04
N LYS A 484 -30.77 13.76 -1.49
CA LYS A 484 -29.72 12.75 -1.24
C LYS A 484 -29.83 12.24 0.20
N ASP A 485 -30.79 11.36 0.42
CA ASP A 485 -31.22 10.88 1.72
C ASP A 485 -30.81 9.44 2.02
N ALA A 486 -29.90 8.84 1.23
CA ALA A 486 -29.45 7.49 1.50
C ALA A 486 -28.08 7.17 0.93
N LEU A 487 -27.32 6.30 1.62
CA LEU A 487 -26.14 5.63 1.11
C LEU A 487 -26.48 4.14 0.95
N TYR A 488 -26.40 3.63 -0.27
CA TYR A 488 -26.68 2.23 -0.60
C TYR A 488 -25.41 1.44 -0.77
N PHE A 489 -25.35 0.23 -0.21
CA PHE A 489 -24.17 -0.63 -0.26
C PHE A 489 -24.52 -2.01 -0.76
N LYS A 490 -23.57 -2.60 -1.50
CA LYS A 490 -23.65 -3.96 -2.02
C LYS A 490 -22.41 -4.74 -1.59
N LEU A 491 -22.61 -5.94 -1.07
CA LEU A 491 -21.55 -6.90 -0.85
C LEU A 491 -21.18 -7.61 -2.15
N HIS A 492 -19.92 -7.99 -2.29
CA HIS A 492 -19.49 -8.90 -3.34
C HIS A 492 -20.27 -10.22 -3.21
N GLU A 493 -20.75 -10.74 -4.33
CA GLU A 493 -21.58 -11.96 -4.34
C GLU A 493 -20.91 -13.17 -3.68
N GLY A 494 -19.57 -13.33 -3.89
CA GLY A 494 -18.80 -14.36 -3.22
C GLY A 494 -18.76 -14.19 -1.70
N PHE A 495 -18.85 -12.97 -1.17
CA PHE A 495 -18.91 -12.74 0.27
C PHE A 495 -20.27 -13.14 0.85
N SER A 496 -21.37 -12.87 0.18
CA SER A 496 -22.71 -13.30 0.62
C SER A 496 -22.98 -14.80 0.38
N GLN A 497 -22.30 -15.43 -0.58
CA GLN A 497 -22.32 -16.85 -0.97
C GLN A 497 -23.70 -17.37 -1.41
N ASP A 498 -24.46 -17.92 -0.47
CA ASP A 498 -25.79 -18.46 -0.73
C ASP A 498 -26.90 -17.55 -0.20
N ALA A 499 -28.10 -17.81 -0.61
CA ALA A 499 -29.28 -17.04 -0.26
C ALA A 499 -29.91 -17.46 1.07
N LYS A 500 -29.14 -18.01 2.01
CA LYS A 500 -29.66 -18.43 3.31
C LYS A 500 -29.44 -17.35 4.36
N PRO A 501 -30.31 -17.24 5.36
CA PRO A 501 -30.10 -16.36 6.49
C PRO A 501 -28.76 -16.64 7.19
N LYS A 502 -28.05 -15.57 7.51
CA LYS A 502 -26.71 -15.60 8.14
C LYS A 502 -26.62 -14.61 9.30
N VAL A 503 -25.76 -14.95 10.24
CA VAL A 503 -25.33 -13.99 11.26
C VAL A 503 -24.25 -13.10 10.65
N MET A 504 -24.48 -11.80 10.68
CA MET A 504 -23.55 -10.77 10.20
C MET A 504 -23.50 -9.61 11.19
N SER A 505 -22.35 -9.09 11.48
CA SER A 505 -22.18 -7.89 12.31
C SER A 505 -21.80 -6.71 11.44
N ILE A 506 -22.48 -5.59 11.63
CA ILE A 506 -22.25 -4.35 10.88
C ILE A 506 -21.73 -3.30 11.85
N THR A 507 -20.69 -2.57 11.45
CA THR A 507 -20.21 -1.39 12.17
C THR A 507 -20.25 -0.19 11.23
N VAL A 508 -20.82 0.92 11.71
CA VAL A 508 -20.90 2.19 11.00
C VAL A 508 -20.18 3.26 11.80
N VAL A 509 -19.28 3.99 11.16
CA VAL A 509 -18.61 5.17 11.74
C VAL A 509 -19.28 6.42 11.20
N TRP A 510 -19.83 7.23 12.09
CA TRP A 510 -20.57 8.44 11.75
C TRP A 510 -20.19 9.63 12.64
N TYR A 511 -20.41 10.84 12.14
CA TYR A 511 -20.10 12.07 12.85
C TYR A 511 -21.38 12.73 13.33
N ASP A 512 -21.56 12.84 14.64
CA ASP A 512 -22.72 13.43 15.29
C ASP A 512 -22.64 14.96 15.26
N SER A 513 -23.03 15.55 14.14
CA SER A 513 -22.94 16.99 13.91
C SER A 513 -24.15 17.78 14.43
N ILE A 514 -25.35 17.19 14.47
CA ILE A 514 -26.61 17.87 14.65
C ILE A 514 -27.47 17.18 15.72
N ALA A 515 -27.78 17.89 16.78
CA ALA A 515 -28.66 17.36 17.83
C ALA A 515 -30.06 17.02 17.30
N GLY A 516 -30.52 15.81 17.60
CA GLY A 516 -31.80 15.29 17.17
C GLY A 516 -31.88 14.92 15.69
N SER A 517 -30.74 14.83 14.97
CA SER A 517 -30.73 14.17 13.67
C SER A 517 -31.02 12.68 13.83
N THR A 518 -31.67 12.08 12.84
CA THR A 518 -32.04 10.66 12.89
C THR A 518 -31.74 9.95 11.57
N TRP A 519 -31.06 8.83 11.69
CA TRP A 519 -30.80 7.92 10.56
C TRP A 519 -31.02 6.47 10.97
N LYS A 520 -31.23 5.60 10.01
CA LYS A 520 -31.36 4.15 10.24
C LYS A 520 -30.45 3.35 9.33
N LEU A 521 -30.07 2.17 9.80
CA LEU A 521 -29.45 1.12 8.98
C LEU A 521 -30.51 0.09 8.60
N ASP A 522 -30.77 -0.03 7.32
CA ASP A 522 -31.61 -1.06 6.76
C ASP A 522 -30.75 -2.16 6.10
N TYR A 523 -31.24 -3.41 6.10
CA TYR A 523 -30.55 -4.55 5.53
C TYR A 523 -31.49 -5.52 4.80
N ASP A 524 -30.97 -6.23 3.80
CA ASP A 524 -31.68 -7.26 3.05
C ASP A 524 -31.73 -8.58 3.84
N ALA A 525 -32.93 -8.91 4.33
CA ALA A 525 -33.23 -10.17 5.00
C ALA A 525 -33.92 -11.19 4.06
N GLY A 526 -33.81 -11.01 2.74
CA GLY A 526 -34.35 -11.92 1.73
C GLY A 526 -35.85 -11.75 1.44
N ASN A 527 -36.49 -10.78 2.05
CA ASN A 527 -37.88 -10.39 1.77
C ASN A 527 -37.86 -9.22 0.77
N ALA A 528 -38.96 -8.99 0.08
CA ALA A 528 -39.06 -7.87 -0.85
C ALA A 528 -38.84 -6.48 -0.19
N ASN A 529 -38.90 -6.41 1.14
CA ASN A 529 -38.68 -5.20 1.93
C ASN A 529 -37.43 -5.33 2.78
N MET A 530 -36.64 -4.26 2.83
CA MET A 530 -35.52 -4.13 3.75
C MET A 530 -36.01 -4.10 5.19
N LYS A 531 -35.29 -4.72 6.12
CA LYS A 531 -35.52 -4.63 7.55
C LYS A 531 -34.63 -3.56 8.16
N THR A 532 -35.16 -2.80 9.11
CA THR A 532 -34.37 -1.88 9.93
C THR A 532 -33.61 -2.64 11.01
N ALA A 533 -32.30 -2.50 11.03
CA ALA A 533 -31.41 -3.08 12.03
C ALA A 533 -31.34 -2.19 13.29
N ILE A 534 -31.06 -0.91 13.09
CA ILE A 534 -30.97 0.11 14.15
C ILE A 534 -31.52 1.45 13.63
N THR A 535 -32.00 2.27 14.56
CA THR A 535 -32.26 3.70 14.36
C THR A 535 -31.40 4.47 15.35
N VAL A 536 -30.70 5.49 14.88
CA VAL A 536 -29.79 6.30 15.68
C VAL A 536 -30.29 7.73 15.73
N THR A 537 -30.19 8.34 16.92
CA THR A 537 -30.54 9.76 17.13
C THR A 537 -29.30 10.50 17.63
N GLY A 538 -28.91 11.54 16.93
CA GLY A 538 -27.76 12.37 17.25
C GLY A 538 -27.98 13.24 18.49
N LYS A 539 -26.91 13.46 19.24
CA LYS A 539 -26.81 14.37 20.38
C LYS A 539 -26.23 15.72 19.99
N GLY A 540 -25.61 15.82 18.82
CA GLY A 540 -24.91 17.01 18.33
C GLY A 540 -23.61 17.29 19.07
N ASP A 541 -22.92 16.26 19.55
CA ASP A 541 -21.70 16.42 20.36
C ASP A 541 -20.45 16.69 19.56
N LYS A 542 -20.58 16.70 18.22
CA LYS A 542 -19.50 16.94 17.24
C LYS A 542 -18.33 15.97 17.36
N LYS A 543 -18.67 14.70 17.59
CA LYS A 543 -17.70 13.59 17.68
C LYS A 543 -18.02 12.48 16.70
N TRP A 544 -17.00 11.69 16.40
CA TRP A 544 -17.15 10.44 15.67
C TRP A 544 -17.61 9.32 16.60
N HIS A 545 -18.66 8.62 16.19
CA HIS A 545 -19.26 7.49 16.91
C HIS A 545 -19.16 6.21 16.08
N HIS A 546 -19.26 5.08 16.77
CA HIS A 546 -19.30 3.75 16.17
C HIS A 546 -20.59 3.08 16.62
N GLU A 547 -21.47 2.79 15.65
CA GLU A 547 -22.65 1.99 15.89
C GLU A 547 -22.41 0.58 15.40
N ALA A 548 -22.65 -0.40 16.24
CA ALA A 548 -22.47 -1.81 15.91
C ALA A 548 -23.76 -2.59 16.18
N VAL A 549 -24.14 -3.46 15.24
CA VAL A 549 -25.32 -4.31 15.34
C VAL A 549 -25.04 -5.68 14.76
N THR A 550 -25.57 -6.73 15.41
CA THR A 550 -25.55 -8.10 14.88
C THR A 550 -26.90 -8.44 14.28
N LEU A 551 -26.89 -8.84 13.01
CA LEU A 551 -28.02 -9.32 12.24
C LEU A 551 -28.05 -10.84 12.30
N ASN A 552 -29.19 -11.44 12.63
CA ASN A 552 -29.30 -12.90 12.74
C ASN A 552 -29.90 -13.56 11.49
N ASP A 553 -30.45 -12.77 10.58
CA ASP A 553 -31.18 -13.27 9.42
C ASP A 553 -30.84 -12.51 8.13
N ALA A 554 -29.61 -11.95 8.03
CA ALA A 554 -29.13 -11.28 6.84
C ALA A 554 -29.02 -12.27 5.66
N VAL A 555 -29.59 -11.92 4.52
CA VAL A 555 -29.54 -12.76 3.31
C VAL A 555 -28.67 -12.15 2.23
N PHE A 556 -28.71 -10.85 2.05
CA PHE A 556 -27.89 -10.09 1.10
C PHE A 556 -28.02 -10.61 -0.35
N ARG A 557 -29.17 -10.37 -0.94
CA ARG A 557 -29.53 -10.74 -2.33
C ARG A 557 -29.71 -9.53 -3.23
N CYS A 558 -29.19 -8.41 -2.84
CA CYS A 558 -29.42 -7.16 -3.56
C CYS A 558 -30.91 -6.79 -3.65
N GLY A 559 -31.69 -7.12 -2.62
CA GLY A 559 -33.14 -6.91 -2.59
C GLY A 559 -33.58 -5.49 -2.29
N GLY A 560 -32.65 -4.61 -1.88
CA GLY A 560 -32.93 -3.22 -1.56
C GLY A 560 -32.95 -2.29 -2.77
N THR A 561 -33.22 -1.02 -2.48
CA THR A 561 -33.18 0.07 -3.48
C THR A 561 -31.85 0.08 -4.22
N LYS A 562 -31.89 0.27 -5.55
CA LYS A 562 -30.71 0.21 -6.43
C LYS A 562 -29.96 -1.15 -6.39
N GLY A 563 -30.58 -2.20 -5.88
CA GLY A 563 -29.91 -3.51 -5.73
C GLY A 563 -28.94 -3.55 -4.55
N SER A 564 -29.26 -2.85 -3.46
CA SER A 564 -28.44 -2.82 -2.26
C SER A 564 -28.72 -4.01 -1.32
N ASP A 565 -27.71 -4.35 -0.54
CA ASP A 565 -27.77 -5.28 0.61
C ASP A 565 -27.90 -4.55 1.93
N LEU A 566 -27.34 -3.32 2.01
CA LEU A 566 -27.38 -2.44 3.17
C LEU A 566 -27.69 -1.01 2.72
N ALA A 567 -28.38 -0.26 3.57
CA ALA A 567 -28.64 1.15 3.32
C ALA A 567 -28.57 1.96 4.63
N LEU A 568 -27.87 3.09 4.60
CA LEU A 568 -28.00 4.15 5.60
C LEU A 568 -29.04 5.12 5.05
N VAL A 569 -30.11 5.35 5.79
CA VAL A 569 -31.26 6.12 5.31
C VAL A 569 -31.56 7.24 6.29
N ASN A 570 -31.67 8.45 5.77
CA ASN A 570 -32.15 9.61 6.50
C ASN A 570 -33.60 9.42 6.91
N THR A 571 -33.96 9.80 8.13
CA THR A 571 -35.35 9.68 8.63
C THR A 571 -35.96 11.01 9.07
N ASP A 572 -35.20 12.10 8.87
CA ASP A 572 -35.67 13.47 9.12
C ASP A 572 -35.18 14.45 8.03
N ASP A 573 -35.11 15.72 8.30
CA ASP A 573 -34.69 16.80 7.38
C ASP A 573 -33.24 17.25 7.62
N LYS A 574 -32.44 16.50 8.41
CA LYS A 574 -31.05 16.84 8.75
C LYS A 574 -30.05 15.93 8.06
N ASP A 575 -28.85 16.45 7.94
CA ASP A 575 -27.78 15.77 7.19
C ASP A 575 -26.79 15.07 8.15
N ASP A 576 -26.73 13.75 8.10
CA ASP A 576 -25.77 12.94 8.85
C ASP A 576 -24.55 12.59 7.98
N ILE A 577 -23.41 12.38 8.63
CA ILE A 577 -22.10 12.21 7.99
C ILE A 577 -21.49 10.86 8.37
N PHE A 578 -20.97 10.12 7.40
CA PHE A 578 -20.44 8.77 7.57
C PHE A 578 -19.03 8.64 6.97
N SER A 579 -18.14 7.92 7.65
CA SER A 579 -16.74 7.71 7.20
C SER A 579 -16.43 6.28 6.81
N LEU A 580 -16.97 5.29 7.52
CA LEU A 580 -16.62 3.89 7.30
C LEU A 580 -17.83 3.00 7.56
N MET A 581 -18.02 1.98 6.73
CA MET A 581 -18.88 0.84 7.02
C MET A 581 -18.04 -0.44 6.97
N GLU A 582 -18.20 -1.29 7.98
CA GLU A 582 -17.59 -2.61 8.03
C GLU A 582 -18.66 -3.69 8.17
N VAL A 583 -18.42 -4.83 7.55
CA VAL A 583 -19.22 -6.05 7.68
C VAL A 583 -18.33 -7.18 8.16
N HIS A 584 -18.74 -7.86 9.22
CA HIS A 584 -18.10 -9.06 9.72
C HIS A 584 -19.03 -10.26 9.58
N ARG A 585 -18.51 -11.36 9.08
CA ARG A 585 -19.23 -12.61 8.94
C ARG A 585 -19.27 -13.33 10.29
N GLY A 586 -20.47 -13.41 10.86
CA GLY A 586 -20.70 -13.96 12.19
C GLY A 586 -20.92 -12.87 13.25
N GLU A 587 -20.96 -13.31 14.49
CA GLU A 587 -21.06 -12.42 15.64
C GLU A 587 -19.69 -11.83 15.96
N GLN A 588 -19.64 -10.50 16.07
CA GLN A 588 -18.39 -9.81 16.36
C GLN A 588 -18.12 -9.83 17.87
N VAL A 589 -16.95 -10.31 18.25
CA VAL A 589 -16.53 -10.32 19.65
C VAL A 589 -16.21 -8.91 20.12
N LEU A 590 -16.86 -8.46 21.17
CA LEU A 590 -16.60 -7.19 21.83
C LEU A 590 -15.57 -7.37 22.96
N PRO A 591 -14.76 -6.33 23.27
CA PRO A 591 -14.75 -5.01 22.68
C PRO A 591 -14.06 -4.98 21.32
N LEU A 592 -14.66 -4.26 20.38
CA LEU A 592 -13.99 -3.95 19.12
C LEU A 592 -12.78 -3.07 19.39
N LEU A 593 -11.67 -3.38 18.75
CA LEU A 593 -10.52 -2.49 18.75
C LEU A 593 -10.92 -1.21 18.00
N ARG A 594 -10.86 -0.08 18.67
CA ARG A 594 -11.22 1.23 18.12
C ARG A 594 -10.06 2.18 18.31
N PRO A 595 -9.88 3.18 17.44
CA PRO A 595 -8.92 4.22 17.72
C PRO A 595 -9.26 4.84 19.06
N THR A 596 -8.24 5.05 19.89
CA THR A 596 -8.40 5.78 21.14
C THR A 596 -8.93 7.17 20.81
N ALA A 597 -9.87 7.68 21.59
CA ALA A 597 -10.51 8.98 21.36
C ALA A 597 -9.52 10.17 21.34
N GLU A 598 -8.29 9.93 21.75
CA GLU A 598 -7.20 10.91 21.81
C GLU A 598 -6.02 10.49 20.92
N VAL A 599 -6.27 10.38 19.63
CA VAL A 599 -5.15 10.32 18.67
C VAL A 599 -4.44 11.67 18.74
N ARG A 600 -3.22 11.68 19.24
CA ARG A 600 -2.43 12.91 19.31
C ARG A 600 -2.01 13.30 17.90
N VAL A 601 -2.45 14.47 17.46
CA VAL A 601 -1.90 15.10 16.26
C VAL A 601 -0.46 15.50 16.59
N ILE A 602 0.49 14.98 15.84
CA ILE A 602 1.88 15.38 15.96
C ILE A 602 1.98 16.78 15.37
N LYS A 603 1.87 17.81 16.21
CA LYS A 603 2.04 19.20 15.80
C LYS A 603 3.54 19.48 15.66
N GLY A 604 3.92 19.87 14.46
CA GLY A 604 5.17 20.58 14.21
C GLY A 604 6.41 19.73 14.30
N TYR A 605 6.77 19.19 13.19
CA TYR A 605 8.15 18.84 12.86
C TYR A 605 9.14 19.99 13.13
N GLU A 606 8.62 21.18 13.33
CA GLU A 606 9.37 22.43 13.55
C GLU A 606 10.28 22.44 14.80
N LYS A 607 10.10 21.50 15.73
CA LYS A 607 10.90 21.45 16.98
C LYS A 607 11.47 20.09 17.29
N GLY A 608 12.02 19.42 16.28
CA GLY A 608 12.92 18.30 16.53
C GLY A 608 12.25 17.08 17.14
N ILE A 609 11.21 16.56 16.51
CA ILE A 609 10.93 15.15 16.64
C ILE A 609 12.11 14.46 15.98
N LYS A 610 12.99 13.90 16.79
CA LYS A 610 14.25 13.26 16.40
C LYS A 610 14.13 12.22 15.29
N TYR A 611 12.91 11.73 15.05
CA TYR A 611 12.59 10.71 14.04
C TYR A 611 12.80 11.15 12.58
N GLY A 612 12.69 12.45 12.27
CA GLY A 612 12.92 12.96 10.93
C GLY A 612 14.35 13.41 10.66
N GLU A 613 15.07 13.83 11.71
CA GLU A 613 16.45 14.30 11.56
C GLU A 613 17.46 13.16 11.48
N GLU A 614 17.26 12.07 12.20
CA GLU A 614 18.17 10.92 12.21
C GLU A 614 17.99 9.99 11.02
N GLY A 615 16.83 10.01 10.37
CA GLY A 615 16.49 9.12 9.26
C GLY A 615 16.47 9.77 7.87
N ASP A 616 16.45 11.11 7.76
CA ASP A 616 16.45 11.76 6.45
C ASP A 616 17.87 11.95 5.92
N GLU A 617 18.30 10.97 5.14
CA GLU A 617 19.61 10.95 4.47
C GLU A 617 19.83 12.22 3.62
N SER A 618 18.76 12.85 3.08
CA SER A 618 18.86 14.09 2.32
C SER A 618 19.23 15.29 3.17
N VAL A 619 18.79 15.35 4.43
CA VAL A 619 19.14 16.41 5.39
C VAL A 619 20.58 16.24 5.88
N ARG A 620 20.99 15.00 6.14
CA ARG A 620 22.40 14.67 6.48
C ARG A 620 23.37 15.10 5.38
N ILE A 621 23.05 14.75 4.13
CA ILE A 621 23.89 15.08 2.97
C ILE A 621 23.95 16.59 2.76
N LYS A 622 22.82 17.30 2.89
CA LYS A 622 22.78 18.76 2.76
C LYS A 622 23.65 19.44 3.82
N LYS A 623 23.56 19.03 5.09
CA LYS A 623 24.40 19.54 6.19
C LYS A 623 25.88 19.24 5.96
N LYS A 624 26.23 18.07 5.42
CA LYS A 624 27.62 17.71 5.11
C LYS A 624 28.19 18.55 3.96
N MET A 625 27.42 18.73 2.86
CA MET A 625 27.84 19.57 1.73
C MET A 625 28.00 21.06 2.10
N GLU A 626 27.13 21.59 2.98
CA GLU A 626 27.25 22.95 3.49
C GLU A 626 28.47 23.10 4.41
N GLY A 627 28.77 22.08 5.21
CA GLY A 627 29.97 22.00 6.04
C GLY A 627 31.28 21.88 5.27
N GLU A 628 31.27 21.19 4.11
CA GLU A 628 32.45 21.08 3.24
C GLU A 628 32.68 22.35 2.43
N LYS A 629 31.61 23.02 1.92
CA LYS A 629 31.74 24.33 1.26
C LYS A 629 32.31 25.41 2.18
N ASN A 630 31.93 25.39 3.47
CA ASN A 630 32.46 26.31 4.44
C ASN A 630 33.95 26.05 4.76
N LYS A 631 34.39 24.77 4.70
CA LYS A 631 35.80 24.40 4.87
C LYS A 631 36.70 24.73 3.68
N GLU A 632 36.12 24.72 2.44
CA GLU A 632 36.84 25.17 1.26
C GLU A 632 36.94 26.70 1.17
N GLY A 633 35.88 27.41 1.61
CA GLY A 633 35.89 28.86 1.68
C GLY A 633 36.90 29.42 2.68
N ASP A 634 37.17 28.71 3.77
CA ASP A 634 38.19 29.10 4.79
C ASP A 634 39.63 28.73 4.40
N LYS A 635 39.83 27.88 3.40
CA LYS A 635 41.16 27.56 2.83
C LYS A 635 41.59 28.51 1.71
N GLN A 636 40.69 29.35 1.21
CA GLN A 636 40.98 30.37 0.18
C GLN A 636 41.08 31.80 0.74
N LYS A 637 41.04 31.99 2.06
CA LYS A 637 41.42 33.19 2.77
C LYS A 637 42.72 32.95 3.53
#